data_2167fe9cef2d7c1dd3b1d7af084fbf59
#
_entry.id   2167fe9cef2d7c1dd3b1d7af084fbf59
#
_cell.length_a   1.000
_cell.length_b   1.000
_cell.length_c   1.000
_cell.angle_alpha   90.00
_cell.angle_beta   90.00
_cell.angle_gamma   90.00
#
_symmetry.space_group_name_H-M   'P 1'
#
loop_
_entity.id
_entity.type
_entity.pdbx_description
1 polymer ?
#
loop_
_entity_poly.entity_id
_entity_poly.type
_entity_poly.pdbx_seq_one_letter_code
_entity_poly.pdbx_strand_id
1 'polypeptide(L)'
;YLFTEGNAKMRDLLGGKGANLAEMTNIGLPVPQGFTISTEACTQYYEDGKQINPDIQAEIMEYIEKMEKITGKKFGDKENPLLVSVRSGARASMPGMMDTILNLGLNEDVVEVLSNKSGNPRWAWDCYRRFIQMFSDVVMEVGKKYFEKLIDEMKEKKGVTQDVELNADDLKTLANQFKAEYKKQLGTDFPSDPKVQLFEAIKAVFRSWDNPRANIYRMDHDIPYSWGTAVNVQMMAFGNMGDNCGTGVAFTRNPATGEKGLMGEFLTNAQGEDVVAGVRTPMPIAKMAEIFPKVYAQFQEVCKTLENHYRDMQDMEFTVENEKLYMLQTRNGKRTAAAAIKIACDLIDEGMITEQEALMQIDAKSLDMLLHPTFDAKDLKAADKSDVVGKGIAASPGAAAGTVVFTAEEAAKEGKAGKKVILVRLETSPEDIEGMKYAQGILTVRGGQTSHAAVVARGMGTCCVSGCGDIKMHEEEKYFVLAGKTFREGSELSLDGSTGNIYDRIIKTVPADPNSGYFGRIMKLADKYKALGVRTNADTPADAERAAELGAQGIGLCRTEHMFFGPGRIDKFREMICSETVEERVAALDKIEPMQQADFEGLMEALKGMPVTIRFLDPPLHEFVPTDEADIELLAKAKGKTVAEIKQLCNSLHEFNPMMGHRGCRLAVTYPEIAVMQTKAVIKAAIAVQKRHPDWNVVPEIMIPLVGEVKELAYCKKTVVETADAVIKEAGVDLKYEVGTMIEIPRAALTADEIATEAEFFCFGTNDLTQMTFGFSRDDAGKFLPSYYAAKIYESDPFSRLDTVGVGKLMKMAVELGHKTRKDLHCGICGEHGGDPSSIEFCHEIGLNYVSCSPFRVPIARLAAAQANIRNPR
;
A
#
# COMPACT_ATOMS: atom_id res chain seq x y z
N TYR A 1 0.22 33.19 2.06
CA TYR A 1 1.68 33.37 1.94
C TYR A 1 2.06 33.62 0.49
N LEU A 2 2.76 34.71 0.19
CA LEU A 2 3.39 34.89 -1.12
C LEU A 2 4.47 33.81 -1.31
N PHE A 3 4.79 33.46 -2.54
CA PHE A 3 5.87 32.50 -2.81
C PHE A 3 7.21 32.96 -2.22
N THR A 4 7.44 34.27 -2.16
CA THR A 4 8.63 34.86 -1.52
C THR A 4 8.63 34.75 0.00
N GLU A 5 7.49 34.48 0.63
CA GLU A 5 7.33 34.36 2.08
C GLU A 5 7.43 32.93 2.60
N GLY A 6 7.36 31.94 1.70
CA GLY A 6 7.37 30.52 2.05
C GLY A 6 8.70 29.84 1.75
N ASN A 7 8.81 28.55 2.12
CA ASN A 7 9.94 27.67 1.83
C ASN A 7 9.53 26.18 1.87
N ALA A 8 10.45 25.31 1.50
CA ALA A 8 10.19 23.86 1.44
C ALA A 8 9.84 23.22 2.79
N LYS A 9 10.19 23.83 3.92
CA LYS A 9 9.91 23.34 5.28
C LYS A 9 8.46 23.60 5.71
N MET A 10 7.72 24.44 4.98
CA MET A 10 6.35 24.82 5.29
C MET A 10 5.31 23.93 4.61
N ARG A 11 5.67 22.71 4.30
CA ARG A 11 4.81 21.76 3.58
C ARG A 11 3.47 21.51 4.28
N ASP A 12 3.44 21.56 5.60
CA ASP A 12 2.22 21.34 6.38
C ASP A 12 1.18 22.43 6.13
N LEU A 13 1.62 23.67 5.90
CA LEU A 13 0.76 24.84 5.65
C LEU A 13 0.52 25.10 4.16
N LEU A 14 1.56 24.94 3.36
CA LEU A 14 1.54 25.34 1.94
C LEU A 14 1.21 24.16 1.00
N GLY A 15 1.18 22.95 1.54
CA GLY A 15 1.12 21.73 0.72
C GLY A 15 2.44 21.49 -0.02
N GLY A 16 2.54 20.40 -0.73
CA GLY A 16 3.74 20.06 -1.48
C GLY A 16 4.05 21.05 -2.61
N LYS A 17 3.04 21.37 -3.42
CA LYS A 17 3.19 22.30 -4.56
C LYS A 17 3.55 23.71 -4.10
N GLY A 18 2.83 24.24 -3.11
CA GLY A 18 3.07 25.59 -2.61
C GLY A 18 4.45 25.76 -1.97
N ALA A 19 4.87 24.77 -1.18
CA ALA A 19 6.18 24.78 -0.56
C ALA A 19 7.30 24.75 -1.62
N ASN A 20 7.16 23.94 -2.66
CA ASN A 20 8.15 23.85 -3.73
C ASN A 20 8.17 25.07 -4.65
N LEU A 21 7.02 25.68 -4.92
CA LEU A 21 6.95 26.95 -5.66
C LEU A 21 7.68 28.05 -4.89
N ALA A 22 7.47 28.13 -3.58
CA ALA A 22 8.17 29.07 -2.70
C ALA A 22 9.68 28.81 -2.69
N GLU A 23 10.10 27.56 -2.57
CA GLU A 23 11.51 27.19 -2.56
C GLU A 23 12.21 27.52 -3.88
N MET A 24 11.60 27.19 -5.02
CA MET A 24 12.14 27.53 -6.35
C MET A 24 12.28 29.05 -6.49
N THR A 25 11.32 29.82 -5.99
CA THR A 25 11.37 31.28 -6.01
C THR A 25 12.56 31.79 -5.20
N ASN A 26 12.77 31.26 -4.01
CA ASN A 26 13.84 31.69 -3.10
C ASN A 26 15.23 31.35 -3.60
N ILE A 27 15.40 30.28 -4.33
CA ILE A 27 16.70 29.92 -4.95
C ILE A 27 16.94 30.58 -6.32
N GLY A 28 16.04 31.51 -6.71
CA GLY A 28 16.24 32.36 -7.89
C GLY A 28 15.80 31.76 -9.23
N LEU A 29 14.99 30.70 -9.21
CA LEU A 29 14.48 30.10 -10.45
C LEU A 29 13.29 30.90 -11.01
N PRO A 30 13.06 30.82 -12.34
CA PRO A 30 11.98 31.58 -12.98
C PRO A 30 10.61 30.95 -12.72
N VAL A 31 9.92 31.44 -11.69
CA VAL A 31 8.60 30.95 -11.27
C VAL A 31 7.57 32.07 -11.47
N PRO A 32 6.44 31.81 -12.14
CA PRO A 32 5.36 32.79 -12.18
C PRO A 32 4.91 33.09 -10.75
N GLN A 33 4.85 34.35 -10.39
CA GLN A 33 4.57 34.74 -9.01
C GLN A 33 3.13 34.47 -8.59
N GLY A 34 2.92 34.32 -7.30
CA GLY A 34 1.62 34.02 -6.73
C GLY A 34 1.66 33.88 -5.22
N PHE A 35 0.59 33.37 -4.67
CA PHE A 35 0.49 33.07 -3.24
C PHE A 35 -0.23 31.76 -2.99
N THR A 36 -0.04 31.24 -1.79
CA THR A 36 -0.67 29.99 -1.34
C THR A 36 -1.63 30.30 -0.19
N ILE A 37 -2.85 29.81 -0.32
CA ILE A 37 -3.86 29.78 0.75
C ILE A 37 -3.59 28.52 1.56
N SER A 38 -3.37 28.64 2.86
CA SER A 38 -2.91 27.53 3.70
C SER A 38 -3.93 26.38 3.85
N THR A 39 -3.42 25.23 4.24
CA THR A 39 -4.25 24.07 4.57
C THR A 39 -5.23 24.35 5.73
N GLU A 40 -4.86 25.26 6.62
CA GLU A 40 -5.72 25.71 7.74
C GLU A 40 -7.00 26.39 7.25
N ALA A 41 -6.93 27.12 6.15
CA ALA A 41 -8.10 27.73 5.53
C ALA A 41 -9.08 26.68 4.98
N CYS A 42 -8.59 25.57 4.48
CA CYS A 42 -9.41 24.44 4.06
C CYS A 42 -10.15 23.81 5.25
N THR A 43 -9.45 23.57 6.34
CA THR A 43 -10.06 23.04 7.57
C THR A 43 -11.14 23.99 8.09
N GLN A 44 -10.85 25.27 8.10
CA GLN A 44 -11.79 26.31 8.54
C GLN A 44 -13.03 26.37 7.63
N TYR A 45 -12.87 26.18 6.32
CA TYR A 45 -13.97 26.09 5.36
C TYR A 45 -14.97 25.00 5.75
N TYR A 46 -14.50 23.83 6.14
CA TYR A 46 -15.38 22.73 6.57
C TYR A 46 -16.01 22.98 7.94
N GLU A 47 -15.28 23.58 8.87
CA GLU A 47 -15.82 23.96 10.19
C GLU A 47 -16.93 25.03 10.07
N ASP A 48 -16.80 25.93 9.10
CA ASP A 48 -17.77 27.01 8.85
C ASP A 48 -18.92 26.57 7.93
N GLY A 49 -19.16 25.28 7.79
CA GLY A 49 -20.27 24.74 7.01
C GLY A 49 -20.13 24.91 5.50
N LYS A 50 -18.91 24.68 4.98
CA LYS A 50 -18.54 24.83 3.56
C LYS A 50 -18.69 26.26 3.05
N GLN A 51 -18.25 27.21 3.86
CA GLN A 51 -18.20 28.65 3.57
C GLN A 51 -16.82 29.18 3.87
N ILE A 52 -16.34 30.10 3.01
CA ILE A 52 -15.11 30.84 3.30
C ILE A 52 -15.52 32.05 4.17
N ASN A 53 -15.02 32.16 5.40
CA ASN A 53 -15.39 33.23 6.28
C ASN A 53 -14.91 34.60 5.77
N PRO A 54 -15.56 35.71 6.19
CA PRO A 54 -15.23 37.05 5.70
C PRO A 54 -13.77 37.46 5.91
N ASP A 55 -13.14 37.05 7.02
CA ASP A 55 -11.75 37.40 7.32
C ASP A 55 -10.79 36.75 6.33
N ILE A 56 -11.03 35.47 5.98
CA ILE A 56 -10.24 34.75 4.95
C ILE A 56 -10.47 35.39 3.57
N GLN A 57 -11.71 35.75 3.23
CA GLN A 57 -12.03 36.44 1.98
C GLN A 57 -11.28 37.77 1.85
N ALA A 58 -11.26 38.58 2.91
CA ALA A 58 -10.54 39.83 2.93
C ALA A 58 -9.02 39.66 2.76
N GLU A 59 -8.46 38.64 3.41
CA GLU A 59 -7.03 38.31 3.30
C GLU A 59 -6.68 37.81 1.89
N ILE A 60 -7.50 37.03 1.24
CA ILE A 60 -7.32 36.60 -0.15
C ILE A 60 -7.26 37.83 -1.07
N MET A 61 -8.17 38.80 -0.90
CA MET A 61 -8.18 40.02 -1.71
C MET A 61 -6.97 40.90 -1.46
N GLU A 62 -6.49 40.97 -0.22
CA GLU A 62 -5.24 41.65 0.12
C GLU A 62 -4.05 41.06 -0.64
N TYR A 63 -3.97 39.73 -0.73
CA TYR A 63 -2.88 39.05 -1.44
C TYR A 63 -3.02 39.17 -2.96
N ILE A 64 -4.22 39.27 -3.50
CA ILE A 64 -4.43 39.64 -4.92
C ILE A 64 -3.82 41.00 -5.21
N GLU A 65 -4.05 42.02 -4.33
CA GLU A 65 -3.43 43.35 -4.48
C GLU A 65 -1.90 43.28 -4.42
N LYS A 66 -1.35 42.42 -3.55
CA LYS A 66 0.11 42.21 -3.49
C LYS A 66 0.63 41.59 -4.80
N MET A 67 -0.09 40.62 -5.35
CA MET A 67 0.25 40.04 -6.67
C MET A 67 0.22 41.09 -7.78
N GLU A 68 -0.78 41.94 -7.78
CA GLU A 68 -0.91 43.02 -8.77
C GLU A 68 0.32 43.94 -8.74
N LYS A 69 0.81 44.28 -7.56
CA LYS A 69 2.04 45.09 -7.39
C LYS A 69 3.29 44.36 -7.91
N ILE A 70 3.42 43.07 -7.62
CA ILE A 70 4.58 42.25 -8.04
C ILE A 70 4.61 42.08 -9.54
N THR A 71 3.47 41.78 -10.15
CA THR A 71 3.36 41.45 -11.58
C THR A 71 3.23 42.67 -12.47
N GLY A 72 2.84 43.82 -11.93
CA GLY A 72 2.51 45.02 -12.71
C GLY A 72 1.22 44.87 -13.53
N LYS A 73 0.43 43.82 -13.28
CA LYS A 73 -0.85 43.54 -13.93
C LYS A 73 -1.96 43.65 -12.91
N LYS A 74 -3.19 43.89 -13.37
CA LYS A 74 -4.33 44.08 -12.47
C LYS A 74 -5.46 43.12 -12.77
N PHE A 75 -5.98 42.47 -11.73
CA PHE A 75 -7.04 41.47 -11.85
C PHE A 75 -8.35 42.11 -12.30
N GLY A 76 -8.85 41.71 -13.47
CA GLY A 76 -10.05 42.29 -14.08
C GLY A 76 -9.86 43.62 -14.78
N ASP A 77 -8.61 44.05 -15.01
CA ASP A 77 -8.30 45.33 -15.64
C ASP A 77 -8.59 45.32 -17.14
N LYS A 78 -8.97 46.47 -17.67
CA LYS A 78 -9.22 46.68 -19.09
C LYS A 78 -7.96 47.16 -19.83
N GLU A 79 -6.86 47.49 -19.13
CA GLU A 79 -5.61 47.93 -19.75
C GLU A 79 -4.52 46.88 -19.73
N ASN A 80 -4.26 46.30 -18.59
CA ASN A 80 -3.23 45.27 -18.39
C ASN A 80 -3.74 44.17 -17.43
N PRO A 81 -4.58 43.26 -17.93
CA PRO A 81 -5.24 42.28 -17.09
C PRO A 81 -4.30 41.18 -16.57
N LEU A 82 -4.47 40.86 -15.29
CA LEU A 82 -3.86 39.69 -14.66
C LEU A 82 -4.78 38.51 -14.80
N LEU A 83 -4.28 37.40 -15.34
CA LEU A 83 -4.96 36.11 -15.31
C LEU A 83 -4.23 35.20 -14.34
N VAL A 84 -4.98 34.41 -13.60
CA VAL A 84 -4.42 33.49 -12.60
C VAL A 84 -4.92 32.07 -12.78
N SER A 85 -4.14 31.11 -12.30
CA SER A 85 -4.57 29.72 -12.09
C SER A 85 -4.88 29.52 -10.60
N VAL A 86 -5.80 28.60 -10.32
CA VAL A 86 -6.12 28.12 -8.98
C VAL A 86 -5.87 26.63 -8.97
N ARG A 87 -4.91 26.18 -8.18
CA ARG A 87 -4.48 24.78 -8.12
C ARG A 87 -4.52 24.25 -6.70
N SER A 88 -4.93 23.01 -6.53
CA SER A 88 -4.81 22.31 -5.25
C SER A 88 -3.36 21.98 -4.93
N GLY A 89 -3.08 21.80 -3.64
CA GLY A 89 -1.77 21.36 -3.18
C GLY A 89 -1.88 20.74 -1.81
N ALA A 90 -2.08 19.43 -1.75
CA ALA A 90 -2.07 18.71 -0.48
C ALA A 90 -0.64 18.47 0.02
N ARG A 91 -0.49 18.20 1.32
CA ARG A 91 0.78 17.87 1.94
C ARG A 91 1.44 16.65 1.27
N ALA A 92 0.63 15.63 0.96
CA ALA A 92 1.05 14.48 0.18
C ALA A 92 0.52 14.59 -1.26
N SER A 93 1.29 14.12 -2.23
CA SER A 93 0.89 14.14 -3.64
C SER A 93 -0.31 13.23 -3.88
N MET A 94 -1.36 13.76 -4.52
CA MET A 94 -2.60 13.05 -4.87
C MET A 94 -2.92 13.26 -6.35
N PRO A 95 -2.18 12.61 -7.28
CA PRO A 95 -2.33 12.85 -8.71
C PRO A 95 -3.74 12.57 -9.23
N GLY A 96 -4.31 13.51 -9.97
CA GLY A 96 -5.63 13.35 -10.59
C GLY A 96 -6.83 13.33 -9.64
N MET A 97 -6.61 13.49 -8.32
CA MET A 97 -7.67 13.46 -7.33
C MET A 97 -8.26 14.82 -7.04
N MET A 98 -7.55 15.90 -7.36
CA MET A 98 -7.90 17.27 -6.99
C MET A 98 -7.82 18.21 -8.20
N ASP A 99 -8.58 19.29 -8.13
CA ASP A 99 -8.90 20.13 -9.28
C ASP A 99 -7.89 21.28 -9.54
N THR A 100 -7.80 21.67 -10.81
CA THR A 100 -7.03 22.81 -11.28
C THR A 100 -7.93 23.66 -12.19
N ILE A 101 -7.95 24.97 -11.99
CA ILE A 101 -8.71 25.91 -12.82
C ILE A 101 -7.71 26.92 -13.39
N LEU A 102 -7.72 27.09 -14.71
CA LEU A 102 -6.83 28.00 -15.43
C LEU A 102 -7.59 29.22 -15.95
N ASN A 103 -6.87 30.28 -16.27
CA ASN A 103 -7.38 31.48 -16.97
C ASN A 103 -8.44 32.28 -16.21
N LEU A 104 -8.43 32.24 -14.87
CA LEU A 104 -9.34 33.05 -14.05
C LEU A 104 -9.07 34.54 -14.27
N GLY A 105 -10.13 35.29 -14.37
CA GLY A 105 -10.10 36.72 -14.69
C GLY A 105 -10.61 37.06 -16.08
N LEU A 106 -10.84 36.05 -16.93
CA LEU A 106 -11.41 36.24 -18.27
C LEU A 106 -12.90 36.53 -18.22
N ASN A 107 -13.29 37.50 -19.01
CA ASN A 107 -14.67 37.88 -19.31
C ASN A 107 -14.72 38.52 -20.70
N GLU A 108 -15.89 38.99 -21.12
CA GLU A 108 -16.10 39.60 -22.44
C GLU A 108 -15.17 40.77 -22.72
N ASP A 109 -14.91 41.61 -21.74
CA ASP A 109 -14.03 42.76 -21.87
C ASP A 109 -12.54 42.37 -21.91
N VAL A 110 -12.14 41.51 -20.99
CA VAL A 110 -10.73 41.07 -20.86
C VAL A 110 -10.25 40.28 -22.05
N VAL A 111 -11.08 39.41 -22.64
CA VAL A 111 -10.67 38.64 -23.84
C VAL A 111 -10.40 39.59 -25.05
N GLU A 112 -11.19 40.64 -25.21
CA GLU A 112 -10.94 41.62 -26.30
C GLU A 112 -9.64 42.40 -26.03
N VAL A 113 -9.37 42.79 -24.79
CA VAL A 113 -8.12 43.49 -24.44
C VAL A 113 -6.91 42.59 -24.70
N LEU A 114 -6.96 41.34 -24.32
CA LEU A 114 -5.88 40.37 -24.59
C LEU A 114 -5.69 40.09 -26.09
N SER A 115 -6.79 40.01 -26.84
CA SER A 115 -6.77 39.84 -28.30
C SER A 115 -6.04 41.03 -28.97
N ASN A 116 -6.39 42.25 -28.61
CA ASN A 116 -5.80 43.44 -29.17
C ASN A 116 -4.32 43.63 -28.74
N LYS A 117 -4.04 43.41 -27.45
CA LYS A 117 -2.71 43.66 -26.89
C LYS A 117 -1.67 42.61 -27.34
N SER A 118 -2.08 41.35 -27.49
CA SER A 118 -1.19 40.29 -27.95
C SER A 118 -1.03 40.27 -29.48
N GLY A 119 -1.96 40.87 -30.20
CA GLY A 119 -2.03 40.71 -31.66
C GLY A 119 -2.39 39.28 -32.10
N ASN A 120 -2.89 38.45 -31.18
CA ASN A 120 -3.23 37.06 -31.41
C ASN A 120 -4.67 36.76 -30.90
N PRO A 121 -5.68 37.13 -31.73
CA PRO A 121 -7.08 36.88 -31.35
C PRO A 121 -7.39 35.42 -31.13
N ARG A 122 -6.81 34.54 -31.91
CA ARG A 122 -7.01 33.10 -31.77
C ARG A 122 -6.62 32.60 -30.38
N TRP A 123 -5.45 33.01 -29.90
CA TRP A 123 -4.99 32.63 -28.55
C TRP A 123 -5.95 33.14 -27.48
N ALA A 124 -6.35 34.40 -27.54
CA ALA A 124 -7.22 34.99 -26.52
C ALA A 124 -8.57 34.28 -26.43
N TRP A 125 -9.21 34.00 -27.60
CA TRP A 125 -10.48 33.32 -27.66
C TRP A 125 -10.38 31.83 -27.29
N ASP A 126 -9.27 31.19 -27.60
CA ASP A 126 -9.01 29.81 -27.16
C ASP A 126 -8.89 29.73 -25.63
N CYS A 127 -8.18 30.69 -25.02
CA CYS A 127 -8.11 30.76 -23.56
C CYS A 127 -9.49 30.97 -22.92
N TYR A 128 -10.31 31.82 -23.51
CA TYR A 128 -11.67 32.09 -22.97
C TYR A 128 -12.57 30.86 -23.13
N ARG A 129 -12.55 30.24 -24.27
CA ARG A 129 -13.30 28.99 -24.53
C ARG A 129 -12.91 27.90 -23.52
N ARG A 130 -11.61 27.68 -23.31
CA ARG A 130 -11.08 26.71 -22.35
C ARG A 130 -11.50 27.05 -20.92
N PHE A 131 -11.45 28.32 -20.56
CA PHE A 131 -11.86 28.77 -19.24
C PHE A 131 -13.34 28.49 -18.96
N ILE A 132 -14.22 28.82 -19.90
CA ILE A 132 -15.66 28.56 -19.74
C ILE A 132 -15.91 27.07 -19.57
N GLN A 133 -15.30 26.23 -20.38
CA GLN A 133 -15.45 24.77 -20.29
C GLN A 133 -14.94 24.23 -18.94
N MET A 134 -13.75 24.62 -18.54
CA MET A 134 -13.13 24.15 -17.32
C MET A 134 -13.89 24.63 -16.07
N PHE A 135 -14.28 25.91 -16.05
CA PHE A 135 -15.09 26.45 -14.96
C PHE A 135 -16.44 25.75 -14.84
N SER A 136 -17.09 25.52 -15.96
CA SER A 136 -18.38 24.81 -15.99
C SER A 136 -18.26 23.37 -15.52
N ASP A 137 -17.25 22.65 -15.98
CA ASP A 137 -17.02 21.24 -15.62
C ASP A 137 -16.55 21.09 -14.17
N VAL A 138 -15.48 21.78 -13.81
CA VAL A 138 -14.79 21.60 -12.53
C VAL A 138 -15.47 22.35 -11.39
N VAL A 139 -15.79 23.62 -11.58
CA VAL A 139 -16.34 24.46 -10.52
C VAL A 139 -17.85 24.23 -10.33
N MET A 140 -18.60 24.17 -11.42
CA MET A 140 -20.06 24.08 -11.39
C MET A 140 -20.60 22.67 -11.63
N GLU A 141 -19.76 21.70 -11.85
CA GLU A 141 -20.10 20.27 -12.01
C GLU A 141 -21.11 19.99 -13.15
N VAL A 142 -21.06 20.77 -14.20
CA VAL A 142 -21.94 20.61 -15.37
C VAL A 142 -21.59 19.38 -16.21
N GLY A 143 -20.31 19.01 -16.23
CA GLY A 143 -19.79 17.92 -17.06
C GLY A 143 -19.33 18.39 -18.43
N LYS A 144 -18.11 17.98 -18.78
CA LYS A 144 -17.44 18.43 -20.01
C LYS A 144 -18.06 17.89 -21.31
N LYS A 145 -18.86 16.84 -21.24
CA LYS A 145 -19.48 16.20 -22.41
C LYS A 145 -20.33 17.15 -23.26
N TYR A 146 -21.03 18.08 -22.63
CA TYR A 146 -21.85 19.06 -23.30
C TYR A 146 -21.02 20.03 -24.18
N PHE A 147 -19.85 20.38 -23.68
CA PHE A 147 -18.92 21.29 -24.36
C PHE A 147 -18.08 20.57 -25.43
N GLU A 148 -17.65 19.37 -25.16
CA GLU A 148 -16.94 18.53 -26.14
C GLU A 148 -17.82 18.28 -27.37
N LYS A 149 -19.10 18.06 -27.19
CA LYS A 149 -20.07 17.92 -28.27
C LYS A 149 -20.11 19.14 -29.18
N LEU A 150 -20.12 20.35 -28.60
CA LEU A 150 -20.13 21.61 -29.35
C LEU A 150 -18.83 21.80 -30.14
N ILE A 151 -17.68 21.43 -29.57
CA ILE A 151 -16.37 21.47 -30.25
C ILE A 151 -16.38 20.49 -31.43
N ASP A 152 -16.86 19.28 -31.23
CA ASP A 152 -16.90 18.25 -32.28
C ASP A 152 -17.81 18.66 -33.45
N GLU A 153 -18.98 19.25 -33.15
CA GLU A 153 -19.89 19.79 -34.15
C GLU A 153 -19.25 20.93 -34.94
N MET A 154 -18.48 21.80 -34.30
CA MET A 154 -17.76 22.89 -34.96
C MET A 154 -16.65 22.34 -35.87
N LYS A 155 -15.89 21.37 -35.43
CA LYS A 155 -14.85 20.69 -36.20
C LYS A 155 -15.41 20.02 -37.45
N GLU A 156 -16.53 19.32 -37.30
CA GLU A 156 -17.23 18.63 -38.37
C GLU A 156 -17.72 19.65 -39.41
N LYS A 157 -18.36 20.74 -38.97
CA LYS A 157 -18.84 21.82 -39.82
C LYS A 157 -17.69 22.47 -40.64
N LYS A 158 -16.51 22.63 -40.04
CA LYS A 158 -15.35 23.26 -40.66
C LYS A 158 -14.45 22.27 -41.41
N GLY A 159 -14.72 20.97 -41.32
CA GLY A 159 -13.92 19.92 -41.95
C GLY A 159 -12.51 19.76 -41.39
N VAL A 160 -12.31 20.05 -40.12
CA VAL A 160 -11.03 19.92 -39.38
C VAL A 160 -11.09 18.85 -38.33
N THR A 161 -9.92 18.35 -37.90
CA THR A 161 -9.82 17.27 -36.92
C THR A 161 -9.20 17.70 -35.61
N GLN A 162 -8.44 18.80 -35.60
CA GLN A 162 -7.70 19.31 -34.43
C GLN A 162 -8.23 20.66 -33.97
N ASP A 163 -8.24 20.91 -32.69
CA ASP A 163 -8.63 22.19 -32.09
C ASP A 163 -7.76 23.34 -32.65
N VAL A 164 -6.47 23.10 -32.88
CA VAL A 164 -5.52 24.10 -33.38
C VAL A 164 -5.85 24.59 -34.76
N GLU A 165 -6.65 23.85 -35.52
CA GLU A 165 -7.08 24.22 -36.89
C GLU A 165 -8.27 25.19 -36.90
N LEU A 166 -8.94 25.41 -35.76
CA LEU A 166 -10.02 26.40 -35.63
C LEU A 166 -9.43 27.82 -35.57
N ASN A 167 -10.06 28.76 -36.30
CA ASN A 167 -9.62 30.14 -36.30
C ASN A 167 -10.25 30.97 -35.17
N ALA A 168 -9.87 32.22 -35.03
CA ALA A 168 -10.35 33.11 -33.97
C ALA A 168 -11.87 33.29 -33.98
N ASP A 169 -12.49 33.41 -35.15
CA ASP A 169 -13.95 33.58 -35.26
C ASP A 169 -14.68 32.30 -34.83
N ASP A 170 -14.14 31.13 -35.16
CA ASP A 170 -14.66 29.83 -34.75
C ASP A 170 -14.64 29.69 -33.22
N LEU A 171 -13.52 30.07 -32.60
CA LEU A 171 -13.36 30.01 -31.14
C LEU A 171 -14.24 31.03 -30.40
N LYS A 172 -14.44 32.22 -30.99
CA LYS A 172 -15.40 33.20 -30.47
C LYS A 172 -16.82 32.65 -30.47
N THR A 173 -17.22 32.02 -31.58
CA THR A 173 -18.53 31.36 -31.70
C THR A 173 -18.68 30.27 -30.69
N LEU A 174 -17.65 29.42 -30.52
CA LEU A 174 -17.65 28.37 -29.50
C LEU A 174 -17.77 28.93 -28.09
N ALA A 175 -17.03 29.99 -27.76
CA ALA A 175 -17.10 30.63 -26.43
C ALA A 175 -18.52 31.11 -26.13
N ASN A 176 -19.18 31.71 -27.11
CA ASN A 176 -20.57 32.16 -26.95
C ASN A 176 -21.57 30.99 -26.83
N GLN A 177 -21.34 29.90 -27.58
CA GLN A 177 -22.11 28.67 -27.45
C GLN A 177 -21.93 28.03 -26.07
N PHE A 178 -20.71 28.04 -25.53
CA PHE A 178 -20.43 27.52 -24.20
C PHE A 178 -21.14 28.33 -23.10
N LYS A 179 -21.14 29.65 -23.24
CA LYS A 179 -21.89 30.51 -22.28
C LYS A 179 -23.40 30.23 -22.35
N ALA A 180 -23.93 30.00 -23.51
CA ALA A 180 -25.34 29.62 -23.71
C ALA A 180 -25.65 28.24 -23.09
N GLU A 181 -24.72 27.28 -23.25
CA GLU A 181 -24.85 25.95 -22.63
C GLU A 181 -24.78 26.03 -21.10
N TYR A 182 -23.88 26.87 -20.56
CA TYR A 182 -23.80 27.13 -19.13
C TYR A 182 -25.14 27.62 -18.57
N LYS A 183 -25.73 28.61 -19.24
CA LYS A 183 -27.04 29.17 -18.86
C LYS A 183 -28.16 28.16 -18.98
N LYS A 184 -28.14 27.32 -20.02
CA LYS A 184 -29.10 26.23 -20.22
C LYS A 184 -29.07 25.21 -19.08
N GLN A 185 -27.85 24.83 -18.64
CA GLN A 185 -27.67 23.83 -17.59
C GLN A 185 -27.94 24.37 -16.18
N LEU A 186 -27.59 25.63 -15.90
CA LEU A 186 -27.59 26.18 -14.55
C LEU A 186 -28.64 27.27 -14.32
N GLY A 187 -29.24 27.81 -15.39
CA GLY A 187 -30.28 28.85 -15.29
C GLY A 187 -29.74 30.26 -15.00
N THR A 188 -28.42 30.44 -14.90
CA THR A 188 -27.76 31.72 -14.64
C THR A 188 -26.71 32.00 -15.70
N ASP A 189 -26.36 33.29 -15.88
CA ASP A 189 -25.31 33.66 -16.81
C ASP A 189 -23.93 33.25 -16.28
N PHE A 190 -22.97 32.98 -17.20
CA PHE A 190 -21.59 32.72 -16.83
C PHE A 190 -21.00 33.94 -16.11
N PRO A 191 -20.35 33.76 -14.93
CA PRO A 191 -19.89 34.88 -14.13
C PRO A 191 -18.81 35.71 -14.84
N SER A 192 -19.07 37.01 -14.94
CA SER A 192 -18.15 38.00 -15.54
C SER A 192 -17.21 38.67 -14.53
N ASP A 193 -17.59 38.64 -13.25
CA ASP A 193 -16.82 39.27 -12.18
C ASP A 193 -15.64 38.38 -11.80
N PRO A 194 -14.38 38.83 -12.00
CA PRO A 194 -13.20 38.03 -11.63
C PRO A 194 -13.16 37.61 -10.16
N LYS A 195 -13.68 38.40 -9.24
CA LYS A 195 -13.77 38.05 -7.81
C LYS A 195 -14.68 36.85 -7.57
N VAL A 196 -15.85 36.85 -8.21
CA VAL A 196 -16.79 35.73 -8.10
C VAL A 196 -16.18 34.46 -8.67
N GLN A 197 -15.52 34.55 -9.84
CA GLN A 197 -14.79 33.45 -10.44
C GLN A 197 -13.74 32.87 -9.49
N LEU A 198 -12.93 33.75 -8.89
CA LEU A 198 -11.85 33.36 -7.98
C LEU A 198 -12.38 32.62 -6.74
N PHE A 199 -13.36 33.17 -6.05
CA PHE A 199 -13.92 32.55 -4.84
C PHE A 199 -14.64 31.23 -5.13
N GLU A 200 -15.36 31.16 -6.22
CA GLU A 200 -15.99 29.89 -6.63
C GLU A 200 -14.96 28.81 -6.98
N ALA A 201 -13.88 29.20 -7.64
CA ALA A 201 -12.77 28.27 -7.93
C ALA A 201 -12.05 27.78 -6.65
N ILE A 202 -11.81 28.66 -5.70
CA ILE A 202 -11.20 28.30 -4.41
C ILE A 202 -12.11 27.35 -3.64
N LYS A 203 -13.41 27.62 -3.59
CA LYS A 203 -14.39 26.71 -2.99
C LYS A 203 -14.41 25.35 -3.66
N ALA A 204 -14.29 25.30 -4.99
CA ALA A 204 -14.24 24.06 -5.74
C ALA A 204 -13.02 23.21 -5.36
N VAL A 205 -11.86 23.85 -5.20
CA VAL A 205 -10.65 23.15 -4.75
C VAL A 205 -10.83 22.61 -3.33
N PHE A 206 -11.38 23.39 -2.42
CA PHE A 206 -11.68 22.90 -1.07
C PHE A 206 -12.66 21.73 -1.07
N ARG A 207 -13.71 21.80 -1.89
CA ARG A 207 -14.69 20.69 -2.04
C ARG A 207 -14.04 19.42 -2.59
N SER A 208 -13.05 19.55 -3.48
CA SER A 208 -12.38 18.38 -4.06
C SER A 208 -11.62 17.54 -3.03
N TRP A 209 -11.26 18.11 -1.89
CA TRP A 209 -10.65 17.39 -0.78
C TRP A 209 -11.56 16.28 -0.24
N ASP A 210 -12.86 16.48 -0.25
CA ASP A 210 -13.87 15.56 0.27
C ASP A 210 -14.67 14.81 -0.83
N ASN A 211 -14.15 14.77 -2.06
CA ASN A 211 -14.81 14.00 -3.10
C ASN A 211 -14.55 12.48 -2.92
N PRO A 212 -15.42 11.59 -3.45
CA PRO A 212 -15.28 10.16 -3.25
C PRO A 212 -13.92 9.58 -3.67
N ARG A 213 -13.37 10.02 -4.80
CA ARG A 213 -12.06 9.56 -5.28
C ARG A 213 -10.93 9.97 -4.35
N ALA A 214 -10.96 11.20 -3.87
CA ALA A 214 -9.95 11.70 -2.93
C ALA A 214 -10.04 10.97 -1.59
N ASN A 215 -11.24 10.68 -1.10
CA ASN A 215 -11.46 9.94 0.13
C ASN A 215 -10.87 8.53 0.04
N ILE A 216 -11.12 7.82 -1.07
CA ILE A 216 -10.56 6.48 -1.30
C ILE A 216 -9.03 6.55 -1.37
N TYR A 217 -8.49 7.48 -2.12
CA TYR A 217 -7.03 7.64 -2.25
C TYR A 217 -6.37 7.91 -0.90
N ARG A 218 -6.96 8.78 -0.09
CA ARG A 218 -6.43 9.08 1.25
C ARG A 218 -6.43 7.85 2.16
N MET A 219 -7.49 7.05 2.14
CA MET A 219 -7.54 5.82 2.92
C MET A 219 -6.46 4.83 2.48
N ASP A 220 -6.28 4.66 1.17
CA ASP A 220 -5.30 3.73 0.61
C ASP A 220 -3.84 4.15 0.90
N HIS A 221 -3.59 5.44 1.11
CA HIS A 221 -2.25 6.00 1.31
C HIS A 221 -2.02 6.56 2.72
N ASP A 222 -2.91 6.27 3.67
CA ASP A 222 -2.81 6.70 5.06
C ASP A 222 -2.65 8.23 5.22
N ILE A 223 -3.38 8.99 4.41
CA ILE A 223 -3.38 10.46 4.47
C ILE A 223 -4.55 10.94 5.35
N PRO A 224 -4.29 11.58 6.52
CA PRO A 224 -5.35 12.04 7.40
C PRO A 224 -6.24 13.09 6.75
N TYR A 225 -7.53 12.97 6.97
CA TYR A 225 -8.50 13.97 6.50
C TYR A 225 -8.23 15.37 7.06
N SER A 226 -7.74 15.42 8.31
CA SER A 226 -7.43 16.67 9.02
C SER A 226 -6.34 17.52 8.37
N TRP A 227 -5.54 16.95 7.47
CA TRP A 227 -4.47 17.69 6.78
C TRP A 227 -5.00 18.78 5.87
N GLY A 228 -6.13 18.56 5.19
CA GLY A 228 -6.68 19.49 4.23
C GLY A 228 -5.82 19.69 3.00
N THR A 229 -6.26 20.57 2.12
CA THR A 229 -5.47 20.99 0.94
C THR A 229 -5.18 22.49 0.98
N ALA A 230 -3.99 22.88 0.55
CA ALA A 230 -3.70 24.25 0.24
C ALA A 230 -4.23 24.60 -1.16
N VAL A 231 -4.35 25.88 -1.45
CA VAL A 231 -4.75 26.41 -2.75
C VAL A 231 -3.69 27.40 -3.24
N ASN A 232 -3.14 27.15 -4.42
CA ASN A 232 -2.15 28.01 -5.04
C ASN A 232 -2.82 28.92 -6.07
N VAL A 233 -2.74 30.23 -5.85
CA VAL A 233 -3.20 31.25 -6.80
C VAL A 233 -1.94 31.85 -7.46
N GLN A 234 -1.80 31.58 -8.75
CA GLN A 234 -0.55 31.87 -9.45
C GLN A 234 -0.81 32.58 -10.78
N MET A 235 0.03 33.53 -11.12
CA MET A 235 -0.02 34.21 -12.42
C MET A 235 0.12 33.18 -13.54
N MET A 236 -0.69 33.30 -14.57
CA MET A 236 -0.62 32.45 -15.76
C MET A 236 0.64 32.74 -16.58
N ALA A 237 1.28 31.65 -17.04
CA ALA A 237 2.26 31.67 -18.10
C ALA A 237 1.68 30.85 -19.28
N PHE A 238 1.75 31.40 -20.48
CA PHE A 238 1.03 30.86 -21.62
C PHE A 238 1.97 30.17 -22.63
N GLY A 239 1.84 28.85 -22.72
CA GLY A 239 2.56 28.06 -23.71
C GLY A 239 1.86 27.97 -25.06
N ASN A 240 0.71 28.62 -25.23
CA ASN A 240 -0.14 28.54 -26.42
C ASN A 240 -0.32 29.87 -27.18
N MET A 241 0.60 30.81 -26.97
CA MET A 241 0.54 32.11 -27.68
C MET A 241 1.10 32.08 -29.11
N GLY A 242 1.74 31.00 -29.51
CA GLY A 242 2.34 30.86 -30.83
C GLY A 242 3.44 29.79 -30.85
N ASP A 243 4.15 29.69 -31.95
CA ASP A 243 5.21 28.68 -32.17
C ASP A 243 6.47 28.92 -31.33
N ASN A 244 6.63 30.12 -30.78
CA ASN A 244 7.71 30.46 -29.86
C ASN A 244 7.35 30.19 -28.37
N CYS A 245 6.26 29.45 -28.15
CA CYS A 245 5.75 29.06 -26.87
C CYS A 245 5.62 27.53 -26.82
N GLY A 246 5.53 27.00 -25.60
CA GLY A 246 5.34 25.58 -25.41
C GLY A 246 5.17 25.22 -23.95
N THR A 247 4.96 23.96 -23.70
CA THR A 247 4.81 23.41 -22.35
C THR A 247 5.35 21.99 -22.31
N GLY A 248 5.79 21.54 -21.15
CA GLY A 248 6.31 20.19 -21.01
C GLY A 248 6.42 19.70 -19.60
N VAL A 249 6.69 18.41 -19.50
CA VAL A 249 6.97 17.72 -18.26
C VAL A 249 8.28 16.94 -18.42
N ALA A 250 9.07 16.88 -17.37
CA ALA A 250 10.36 16.20 -17.43
C ALA A 250 10.77 15.61 -16.09
N PHE A 251 11.59 14.57 -16.17
CA PHE A 251 12.23 13.93 -15.02
C PHE A 251 13.74 14.03 -15.18
N THR A 252 14.46 14.23 -14.09
CA THR A 252 15.93 14.23 -14.11
C THR A 252 16.52 12.84 -14.26
N ARG A 253 15.74 11.82 -13.92
CA ARG A 253 16.11 10.40 -14.10
C ARG A 253 14.88 9.63 -14.54
N ASN A 254 15.08 8.49 -15.20
CA ASN A 254 13.96 7.67 -15.66
C ASN A 254 13.15 7.13 -14.48
N PRO A 255 11.87 7.48 -14.32
CA PRO A 255 11.05 7.03 -13.20
C PRO A 255 10.68 5.55 -13.24
N ALA A 256 10.85 4.89 -14.39
CA ALA A 256 10.60 3.46 -14.55
C ALA A 256 11.85 2.62 -14.30
N THR A 257 13.02 3.06 -14.76
CA THR A 257 14.26 2.27 -14.73
C THR A 257 15.31 2.82 -13.77
N GLY A 258 15.24 4.09 -13.43
CA GLY A 258 16.24 4.78 -12.61
C GLY A 258 17.46 5.27 -13.36
N GLU A 259 17.52 5.10 -14.67
CA GLU A 259 18.66 5.59 -15.48
C GLU A 259 18.79 7.10 -15.38
N LYS A 260 20.03 7.57 -15.21
CA LYS A 260 20.36 8.99 -15.15
C LYS A 260 20.22 9.62 -16.51
N GLY A 261 19.57 10.79 -16.56
CA GLY A 261 19.41 11.58 -17.78
C GLY A 261 18.03 12.20 -17.86
N LEU A 262 17.96 13.38 -18.46
CA LEU A 262 16.72 14.10 -18.63
C LEU A 262 15.77 13.33 -19.55
N MET A 263 14.58 13.06 -19.06
CA MET A 263 13.53 12.33 -19.77
C MET A 263 12.22 13.11 -19.66
N GLY A 264 11.50 13.22 -20.74
CA GLY A 264 10.22 13.92 -20.70
C GLY A 264 9.67 14.21 -22.08
N GLU A 265 8.61 14.98 -22.09
CA GLU A 265 7.86 15.34 -23.28
C GLU A 265 7.50 16.82 -23.28
N PHE A 266 7.40 17.41 -24.45
CA PHE A 266 6.93 18.77 -24.60
C PHE A 266 6.12 18.96 -25.89
N LEU A 267 5.32 20.01 -25.89
CA LEU A 267 4.55 20.45 -27.05
C LEU A 267 4.81 21.94 -27.28
N THR A 268 4.94 22.32 -28.57
CA THR A 268 4.93 23.71 -28.94
C THR A 268 3.49 24.22 -29.08
N ASN A 269 3.28 25.49 -28.83
CA ASN A 269 1.95 26.13 -28.94
C ASN A 269 0.85 25.32 -28.26
N ALA A 270 1.03 25.06 -26.95
CA ALA A 270 0.14 24.20 -26.14
C ALA A 270 0.12 24.64 -24.69
N GLN A 271 -0.95 24.28 -23.99
CA GLN A 271 -1.05 24.35 -22.54
C GLN A 271 -0.76 22.99 -21.91
N GLY A 272 -0.48 22.95 -20.59
CA GLY A 272 -0.12 21.74 -19.87
C GLY A 272 -1.12 20.59 -20.03
N GLU A 273 -2.42 20.91 -20.07
CA GLU A 273 -3.49 19.93 -20.27
C GLU A 273 -3.40 19.20 -21.62
N ASP A 274 -2.84 19.83 -22.64
CA ASP A 274 -2.69 19.23 -23.98
C ASP A 274 -1.65 18.11 -24.01
N VAL A 275 -0.64 18.20 -23.15
CA VAL A 275 0.38 17.14 -22.99
C VAL A 275 -0.24 15.90 -22.38
N VAL A 276 -1.08 16.08 -21.38
CA VAL A 276 -1.72 15.00 -20.61
C VAL A 276 -2.89 14.38 -21.39
N ALA A 277 -3.69 15.19 -22.08
CA ALA A 277 -4.89 14.75 -22.78
C ALA A 277 -4.62 13.85 -24.00
N GLY A 278 -3.39 13.85 -24.52
CA GLY A 278 -3.01 13.01 -25.65
C GLY A 278 -3.67 13.37 -26.99
N VAL A 279 -4.26 14.55 -27.09
CA VAL A 279 -4.92 15.05 -28.32
C VAL A 279 -3.89 15.31 -29.43
N ARG A 280 -2.70 15.72 -29.04
CA ARG A 280 -1.53 15.91 -29.91
C ARG A 280 -0.41 14.99 -29.43
N THR A 281 0.40 14.47 -30.35
CA THR A 281 1.55 13.62 -29.99
C THR A 281 2.69 14.49 -29.45
N PRO A 282 3.08 14.36 -28.17
CA PRO A 282 4.20 15.11 -27.62
C PRO A 282 5.54 14.70 -28.26
N MET A 283 6.47 15.64 -28.28
CA MET A 283 7.84 15.39 -28.72
C MET A 283 8.72 15.00 -27.51
N PRO A 284 9.73 14.12 -27.70
CA PRO A 284 10.72 13.88 -26.65
C PRO A 284 11.40 15.18 -26.24
N ILE A 285 11.70 15.31 -24.94
CA ILE A 285 12.30 16.53 -24.38
C ILE A 285 13.63 16.91 -25.06
N ALA A 286 14.39 15.93 -25.56
CA ALA A 286 15.65 16.18 -26.28
C ALA A 286 15.47 17.00 -27.56
N LYS A 287 14.31 16.94 -28.21
CA LYS A 287 13.97 17.75 -29.38
C LYS A 287 13.86 19.23 -29.08
N MET A 288 13.70 19.60 -27.81
CA MET A 288 13.67 20.98 -27.36
C MET A 288 15.00 21.70 -27.66
N ALA A 289 16.11 20.95 -27.69
CA ALA A 289 17.43 21.49 -28.05
C ALA A 289 17.46 22.08 -29.47
N GLU A 290 16.65 21.53 -30.40
CA GLU A 290 16.56 22.00 -31.79
C GLU A 290 15.62 23.20 -31.92
N ILE A 291 14.52 23.21 -31.18
CA ILE A 291 13.43 24.19 -31.31
C ILE A 291 13.69 25.42 -30.42
N PHE A 292 14.13 25.22 -29.19
CA PHE A 292 14.42 26.27 -28.22
C PHE A 292 15.81 26.07 -27.61
N PRO A 293 16.89 26.22 -28.34
CA PRO A 293 18.24 25.85 -27.87
C PRO A 293 18.68 26.61 -26.62
N LYS A 294 18.39 27.88 -26.49
CA LYS A 294 18.72 28.67 -25.28
C LYS A 294 17.88 28.29 -24.07
N VAL A 295 16.59 28.07 -24.28
CA VAL A 295 15.67 27.65 -23.22
C VAL A 295 16.04 26.25 -22.73
N TYR A 296 16.36 25.36 -23.66
CA TYR A 296 16.79 23.99 -23.29
C TYR A 296 18.07 24.01 -22.45
N ALA A 297 19.05 24.80 -22.80
CA ALA A 297 20.27 24.97 -22.01
C ALA A 297 19.96 25.50 -20.59
N GLN A 298 19.10 26.51 -20.50
CA GLN A 298 18.64 27.04 -19.22
C GLN A 298 17.89 25.97 -18.41
N PHE A 299 17.03 25.21 -19.07
CA PHE A 299 16.26 24.15 -18.44
C PHE A 299 17.17 23.04 -17.88
N GLN A 300 18.20 22.64 -18.61
CA GLN A 300 19.19 21.67 -18.13
C GLN A 300 19.90 22.18 -16.86
N GLU A 301 20.26 23.45 -16.81
CA GLU A 301 20.85 24.06 -15.61
C GLU A 301 19.86 24.10 -14.43
N VAL A 302 18.61 24.41 -14.70
CA VAL A 302 17.54 24.37 -13.68
C VAL A 302 17.36 22.96 -13.13
N CYS A 303 17.33 21.96 -13.99
CA CYS A 303 17.21 20.55 -13.59
C CYS A 303 18.35 20.12 -12.66
N LYS A 304 19.56 20.50 -13.02
CA LYS A 304 20.76 20.21 -12.23
C LYS A 304 20.72 20.93 -10.88
N THR A 305 20.33 22.19 -10.87
CA THR A 305 20.16 22.97 -9.64
C THR A 305 19.13 22.33 -8.72
N LEU A 306 17.98 21.93 -9.25
CA LEU A 306 16.91 21.31 -8.47
C LEU A 306 17.32 19.95 -7.91
N GLU A 307 17.93 19.09 -8.71
CA GLU A 307 18.38 17.78 -8.25
C GLU A 307 19.42 17.93 -7.14
N ASN A 308 20.37 18.83 -7.28
CA ASN A 308 21.39 19.11 -6.26
C ASN A 308 20.81 19.75 -5.00
N HIS A 309 19.82 20.63 -5.14
CA HIS A 309 19.18 21.31 -4.01
C HIS A 309 18.33 20.34 -3.18
N TYR A 310 17.48 19.55 -3.83
CA TYR A 310 16.61 18.59 -3.14
C TYR A 310 17.31 17.27 -2.85
N ARG A 311 18.48 17.03 -3.44
CA ARG A 311 19.29 15.82 -3.25
C ARG A 311 18.50 14.55 -3.61
N ASP A 312 17.68 14.65 -4.64
CA ASP A 312 16.85 13.57 -5.17
C ASP A 312 16.46 13.89 -6.61
N MET A 313 16.05 12.86 -7.36
CA MET A 313 15.51 13.07 -8.70
C MET A 313 14.27 13.94 -8.65
N GLN A 314 14.08 14.73 -9.69
CA GLN A 314 12.99 15.69 -9.77
C GLN A 314 12.05 15.39 -10.93
N ASP A 315 10.77 15.60 -10.68
CA ASP A 315 9.67 15.63 -11.63
C ASP A 315 9.24 17.09 -11.75
N MET A 316 9.29 17.63 -12.96
CA MET A 316 9.12 19.05 -13.20
C MET A 316 8.10 19.33 -14.29
N GLU A 317 7.34 20.41 -14.09
CA GLU A 317 6.49 20.98 -15.10
C GLU A 317 7.01 22.36 -15.44
N PHE A 318 7.04 22.70 -16.73
CA PHE A 318 7.50 23.98 -17.21
C PHE A 318 6.66 24.50 -18.37
N THR A 319 6.72 25.81 -18.58
CA THR A 319 6.11 26.49 -19.72
C THR A 319 7.14 27.43 -20.35
N VAL A 320 7.11 27.52 -21.66
CA VAL A 320 7.90 28.49 -22.44
C VAL A 320 6.92 29.51 -23.02
N GLU A 321 7.03 30.74 -22.57
CA GLU A 321 6.21 31.84 -23.08
C GLU A 321 7.12 32.82 -23.78
N ASN A 322 6.93 32.99 -25.12
CA ASN A 322 7.76 33.86 -25.93
C ASN A 322 9.26 33.63 -25.74
N GLU A 323 9.70 32.41 -25.83
CA GLU A 323 11.08 31.95 -25.65
C GLU A 323 11.65 32.20 -24.22
N LYS A 324 10.79 32.40 -23.25
CA LYS A 324 11.15 32.57 -21.85
C LYS A 324 10.67 31.38 -21.01
N LEU A 325 11.60 30.79 -20.28
CA LEU A 325 11.30 29.62 -19.41
C LEU A 325 10.59 30.03 -18.11
N TYR A 326 9.54 29.31 -17.75
CA TYR A 326 8.90 29.38 -16.44
C TYR A 326 8.75 27.98 -15.84
N MET A 327 9.18 27.84 -14.60
CA MET A 327 8.98 26.61 -13.84
C MET A 327 7.63 26.69 -13.11
N LEU A 328 6.77 25.70 -13.35
CA LEU A 328 5.43 25.66 -12.76
C LEU A 328 5.34 24.74 -11.55
N GLN A 329 6.15 23.70 -11.53
CA GLN A 329 6.15 22.72 -10.45
C GLN A 329 7.44 21.92 -10.44
N THR A 330 7.90 21.60 -9.26
CA THR A 330 8.90 20.57 -9.03
C THR A 330 8.48 19.72 -7.83
N ARG A 331 8.84 18.45 -7.87
CA ARG A 331 8.66 17.54 -6.74
C ARG A 331 9.68 16.41 -6.83
N ASN A 332 9.94 15.77 -5.70
CA ASN A 332 10.67 14.51 -5.72
C ASN A 332 9.84 13.52 -6.55
N GLY A 333 10.43 12.98 -7.59
CA GLY A 333 9.68 12.23 -8.60
C GLY A 333 9.10 10.93 -8.06
N LYS A 334 7.84 10.67 -8.38
CA LYS A 334 7.26 9.36 -8.18
C LYS A 334 7.93 8.40 -9.16
N ARG A 335 8.23 7.21 -8.66
CA ARG A 335 9.04 6.23 -9.39
C ARG A 335 8.63 4.81 -9.03
N THR A 336 8.97 3.86 -9.87
CA THR A 336 8.79 2.45 -9.55
C THR A 336 9.73 2.06 -8.40
N ALA A 337 9.41 0.96 -7.72
CA ALA A 337 10.27 0.45 -6.65
C ALA A 337 11.69 0.14 -7.16
N ALA A 338 11.81 -0.46 -8.33
CA ALA A 338 13.11 -0.76 -8.95
C ALA A 338 13.91 0.52 -9.24
N ALA A 339 13.25 1.55 -9.77
CA ALA A 339 13.88 2.85 -10.03
C ALA A 339 14.31 3.52 -8.72
N ALA A 340 13.48 3.48 -7.67
CA ALA A 340 13.80 4.07 -6.37
C ALA A 340 15.09 3.48 -5.78
N ILE A 341 15.25 2.19 -5.86
CA ILE A 341 16.43 1.48 -5.35
C ILE A 341 17.69 1.85 -6.15
N LYS A 342 17.58 1.83 -7.49
CA LYS A 342 18.71 2.21 -8.35
C LYS A 342 19.12 3.67 -8.13
N ILE A 343 18.16 4.58 -8.10
CA ILE A 343 18.42 6.00 -7.89
C ILE A 343 19.09 6.24 -6.54
N ALA A 344 18.60 5.62 -5.47
CA ALA A 344 19.19 5.76 -4.14
C ALA A 344 20.66 5.30 -4.13
N CYS A 345 20.97 4.16 -4.73
CA CYS A 345 22.34 3.65 -4.85
C CYS A 345 23.21 4.59 -5.69
N ASP A 346 22.72 5.05 -6.83
CA ASP A 346 23.45 5.96 -7.71
C ASP A 346 23.76 7.30 -7.03
N LEU A 347 22.81 7.84 -6.27
CA LEU A 347 23.01 9.09 -5.53
C LEU A 347 24.05 8.96 -4.41
N ILE A 348 24.14 7.79 -3.77
CA ILE A 348 25.22 7.50 -2.81
C ILE A 348 26.58 7.50 -3.55
N ASP A 349 26.67 6.81 -4.67
CA ASP A 349 27.91 6.66 -5.45
C ASP A 349 28.36 7.99 -6.04
N GLU A 350 27.45 8.87 -6.38
CA GLU A 350 27.72 10.24 -6.85
C GLU A 350 28.11 11.20 -5.71
N GLY A 351 28.07 10.75 -4.47
CA GLY A 351 28.41 11.56 -3.29
C GLY A 351 27.35 12.62 -2.96
N MET A 352 26.15 12.51 -3.54
CA MET A 352 25.08 13.49 -3.33
C MET A 352 24.37 13.31 -1.99
N ILE A 353 24.18 12.06 -1.55
CA ILE A 353 23.46 11.71 -0.32
C ILE A 353 24.25 10.70 0.51
N THR A 354 23.92 10.66 1.80
CA THR A 354 24.44 9.64 2.72
C THR A 354 23.65 8.33 2.57
N GLU A 355 24.19 7.25 3.13
CA GLU A 355 23.51 5.96 3.20
C GLU A 355 22.15 6.08 3.94
N GLN A 356 22.11 6.84 5.03
CA GLN A 356 20.89 7.08 5.80
C GLN A 356 19.84 7.82 4.97
N GLU A 357 20.25 8.87 4.28
CA GLU A 357 19.36 9.63 3.41
C GLU A 357 18.81 8.77 2.27
N ALA A 358 19.63 7.88 1.72
CA ALA A 358 19.20 6.96 0.66
C ALA A 358 18.09 6.02 1.15
N LEU A 359 18.26 5.45 2.35
CA LEU A 359 17.24 4.58 2.95
C LEU A 359 15.93 5.34 3.20
N MET A 360 16.01 6.62 3.56
CA MET A 360 14.83 7.44 3.80
C MET A 360 14.07 7.85 2.53
N GLN A 361 14.71 7.79 1.37
CA GLN A 361 14.08 8.12 0.09
C GLN A 361 13.19 6.99 -0.46
N ILE A 362 13.32 5.79 0.06
CA ILE A 362 12.62 4.61 -0.43
C ILE A 362 11.36 4.38 0.39
N ASP A 363 10.22 4.22 -0.28
CA ASP A 363 8.98 3.81 0.37
C ASP A 363 9.06 2.32 0.70
N ALA A 364 9.06 1.99 1.98
CA ALA A 364 9.20 0.61 2.44
C ALA A 364 8.11 -0.32 1.88
N LYS A 365 6.86 0.15 1.80
CA LYS A 365 5.74 -0.64 1.26
C LYS A 365 5.95 -1.01 -0.21
N SER A 366 6.64 -0.18 -0.98
CA SER A 366 6.88 -0.40 -2.40
C SER A 366 7.80 -1.61 -2.67
N LEU A 367 8.57 -2.05 -1.68
CA LEU A 367 9.44 -3.21 -1.82
C LEU A 367 8.67 -4.51 -2.11
N ASP A 368 7.39 -4.56 -1.75
CA ASP A 368 6.55 -5.72 -2.03
C ASP A 368 6.55 -6.06 -3.54
N MET A 369 6.56 -5.05 -4.39
CA MET A 369 6.59 -5.22 -5.85
C MET A 369 7.86 -5.92 -6.35
N LEU A 370 8.96 -5.87 -5.60
CA LEU A 370 10.24 -6.45 -5.97
C LEU A 370 10.42 -7.89 -5.47
N LEU A 371 9.50 -8.37 -4.66
CA LEU A 371 9.54 -9.73 -4.08
C LEU A 371 8.85 -10.75 -4.96
N HIS A 372 8.21 -10.30 -6.03
CA HIS A 372 7.44 -11.12 -6.95
C HIS A 372 8.06 -11.08 -8.35
N PRO A 373 7.87 -12.12 -9.17
CA PRO A 373 8.28 -12.07 -10.57
C PRO A 373 7.66 -10.88 -11.29
N THR A 374 8.39 -10.33 -12.25
CA THR A 374 7.93 -9.22 -13.10
C THR A 374 7.99 -9.65 -14.56
N PHE A 375 7.28 -8.94 -15.45
CA PHE A 375 7.42 -9.17 -16.87
C PHE A 375 8.70 -8.52 -17.39
N ASP A 376 9.35 -9.18 -18.35
CA ASP A 376 10.46 -8.60 -19.11
C ASP A 376 9.93 -7.34 -19.81
N ALA A 377 10.62 -6.21 -19.63
CA ALA A 377 10.16 -4.92 -20.12
C ALA A 377 10.03 -4.86 -21.65
N LYS A 378 10.94 -5.51 -22.37
CA LYS A 378 10.89 -5.57 -23.84
C LYS A 378 9.72 -6.39 -24.35
N ASP A 379 9.49 -7.54 -23.73
CA ASP A 379 8.42 -8.45 -24.11
C ASP A 379 7.05 -7.89 -23.75
N LEU A 380 6.95 -7.20 -22.63
CA LEU A 380 5.72 -6.49 -22.24
C LEU A 380 5.40 -5.34 -23.20
N LYS A 381 6.40 -4.59 -23.65
CA LYS A 381 6.23 -3.54 -24.66
C LYS A 381 5.80 -4.07 -26.03
N ALA A 382 6.27 -5.26 -26.37
CA ALA A 382 5.89 -5.95 -27.60
C ALA A 382 4.45 -6.45 -27.57
N ALA A 383 3.85 -6.60 -26.38
CA ALA A 383 2.44 -6.97 -26.23
C ALA A 383 1.57 -5.80 -26.68
N ASP A 384 0.76 -6.02 -27.70
CA ASP A 384 -0.20 -5.05 -28.21
C ASP A 384 -1.37 -4.91 -27.21
N LYS A 385 -2.07 -3.76 -27.27
CA LYS A 385 -3.32 -3.57 -26.50
C LYS A 385 -4.37 -4.64 -26.86
N SER A 386 -4.34 -5.15 -28.07
CA SER A 386 -5.21 -6.25 -28.52
C SER A 386 -4.91 -7.58 -27.81
N ASP A 387 -3.72 -7.76 -27.22
CA ASP A 387 -3.34 -8.94 -26.46
C ASP A 387 -3.97 -8.94 -25.06
N VAL A 388 -4.40 -7.78 -24.57
CA VAL A 388 -5.15 -7.65 -23.30
C VAL A 388 -6.59 -8.09 -23.56
N VAL A 389 -6.95 -9.26 -23.08
CA VAL A 389 -8.28 -9.85 -23.29
C VAL A 389 -9.25 -9.61 -22.14
N GLY A 390 -8.75 -9.16 -21.00
CA GLY A 390 -9.61 -8.88 -19.84
C GLY A 390 -8.86 -8.24 -18.70
N LYS A 391 -9.63 -7.81 -17.71
CA LYS A 391 -9.14 -7.22 -16.48
C LYS A 391 -9.95 -7.72 -15.30
N GLY A 392 -9.26 -8.19 -14.28
CA GLY A 392 -9.85 -8.54 -12.99
C GLY A 392 -9.28 -7.68 -11.87
N ILE A 393 -9.53 -8.11 -10.65
CA ILE A 393 -9.00 -7.48 -9.45
C ILE A 393 -7.54 -7.89 -9.27
N ALA A 394 -6.65 -6.93 -9.06
CA ALA A 394 -5.25 -7.15 -8.71
C ALA A 394 -5.17 -7.70 -7.28
N ALA A 395 -5.40 -8.99 -7.11
CA ALA A 395 -5.58 -9.64 -5.81
C ALA A 395 -4.27 -10.02 -5.13
N SER A 396 -3.26 -10.44 -5.89
CA SER A 396 -1.92 -10.72 -5.38
C SER A 396 -0.90 -10.32 -6.44
N PRO A 397 0.11 -9.51 -6.09
CA PRO A 397 1.04 -8.95 -7.06
C PRO A 397 1.93 -9.99 -7.74
N GLY A 398 2.56 -9.59 -8.84
CA GLY A 398 3.50 -10.38 -9.60
C GLY A 398 3.03 -10.64 -11.02
N ALA A 399 3.93 -11.21 -11.80
CA ALA A 399 3.67 -11.62 -13.19
C ALA A 399 3.69 -13.14 -13.30
N ALA A 400 2.76 -13.68 -14.04
CA ALA A 400 2.69 -15.11 -14.29
C ALA A 400 2.38 -15.38 -15.77
N ALA A 401 3.00 -16.41 -16.32
CA ALA A 401 2.74 -16.88 -17.67
C ALA A 401 2.76 -18.41 -17.69
N GLY A 402 1.88 -18.98 -18.45
CA GLY A 402 1.81 -20.44 -18.55
C GLY A 402 0.61 -20.91 -19.36
N THR A 403 0.40 -22.21 -19.33
CA THR A 403 -0.72 -22.86 -19.99
C THR A 403 -1.87 -23.07 -19.02
N VAL A 404 -3.09 -22.93 -19.50
CA VAL A 404 -4.31 -23.00 -18.68
C VAL A 404 -4.57 -24.45 -18.23
N VAL A 405 -4.88 -24.61 -16.94
CA VAL A 405 -5.44 -25.82 -16.33
C VAL A 405 -6.67 -25.42 -15.51
N PHE A 406 -7.63 -26.35 -15.37
CA PHE A 406 -8.92 -26.06 -14.75
C PHE A 406 -9.14 -26.72 -13.39
N THR A 407 -8.26 -27.62 -12.97
CA THR A 407 -8.37 -28.29 -11.67
C THR A 407 -7.08 -28.17 -10.87
N ALA A 408 -7.22 -28.16 -9.55
CA ALA A 408 -6.08 -28.15 -8.64
C ALA A 408 -5.20 -29.39 -8.81
N GLU A 409 -5.80 -30.53 -9.10
CA GLU A 409 -5.08 -31.81 -9.33
C GLU A 409 -4.18 -31.73 -10.57
N GLU A 410 -4.67 -31.16 -11.65
CA GLU A 410 -3.89 -30.94 -12.89
C GLU A 410 -2.76 -29.91 -12.65
N ALA A 411 -3.06 -28.83 -11.93
CA ALA A 411 -2.07 -27.83 -11.59
C ALA A 411 -0.93 -28.43 -10.76
N ALA A 412 -1.24 -29.23 -9.75
CA ALA A 412 -0.25 -29.90 -8.93
C ALA A 412 0.58 -30.91 -9.74
N LYS A 413 -0.06 -31.73 -10.55
CA LYS A 413 0.60 -32.74 -11.38
C LYS A 413 1.56 -32.10 -12.39
N GLU A 414 1.10 -31.14 -13.17
CA GLU A 414 1.90 -30.47 -14.19
C GLU A 414 2.97 -29.55 -13.60
N GLY A 415 2.64 -28.84 -12.53
CA GLY A 415 3.58 -27.99 -11.81
C GLY A 415 4.73 -28.77 -11.20
N LYS A 416 4.46 -29.91 -10.59
CA LYS A 416 5.50 -30.81 -10.05
C LYS A 416 6.39 -31.38 -11.16
N ALA A 417 5.85 -31.57 -12.36
CA ALA A 417 6.62 -32.01 -13.54
C ALA A 417 7.47 -30.88 -14.19
N GLY A 418 7.45 -29.68 -13.60
CA GLY A 418 8.22 -28.53 -14.09
C GLY A 418 7.54 -27.70 -15.15
N LYS A 419 6.29 -27.95 -15.48
CA LYS A 419 5.52 -27.14 -16.43
C LYS A 419 5.00 -25.88 -15.75
N LYS A 420 4.98 -24.78 -16.50
CA LYS A 420 4.39 -23.52 -16.06
C LYS A 420 2.91 -23.51 -16.40
N VAL A 421 2.06 -23.49 -15.38
CA VAL A 421 0.61 -23.54 -15.54
C VAL A 421 -0.08 -22.36 -14.83
N ILE A 422 -1.23 -21.95 -15.39
CA ILE A 422 -2.14 -20.98 -14.80
C ILE A 422 -3.41 -21.73 -14.39
N LEU A 423 -3.73 -21.72 -13.10
CA LEU A 423 -4.96 -22.33 -12.59
C LEU A 423 -6.12 -21.38 -12.78
N VAL A 424 -7.11 -21.77 -13.56
CA VAL A 424 -8.33 -20.99 -13.82
C VAL A 424 -9.53 -21.70 -13.20
N ARG A 425 -10.18 -21.03 -12.26
CA ARG A 425 -11.33 -21.57 -11.52
C ARG A 425 -12.47 -20.54 -11.49
N LEU A 426 -13.69 -21.02 -11.33
CA LEU A 426 -14.84 -20.16 -11.02
C LEU A 426 -14.57 -19.44 -9.69
N GLU A 427 -14.19 -20.20 -8.69
CA GLU A 427 -13.69 -19.73 -7.38
C GLU A 427 -12.83 -20.86 -6.78
N THR A 428 -11.98 -20.53 -5.81
CA THR A 428 -11.16 -21.55 -5.13
C THR A 428 -11.71 -21.87 -3.74
N SER A 429 -11.38 -23.06 -3.27
CA SER A 429 -11.72 -23.55 -1.93
C SER A 429 -10.47 -24.10 -1.24
N PRO A 430 -10.50 -24.41 0.07
CA PRO A 430 -9.35 -25.01 0.76
C PRO A 430 -8.78 -26.26 0.13
N GLU A 431 -9.60 -27.01 -0.62
CA GLU A 431 -9.17 -28.23 -1.35
C GLU A 431 -8.21 -27.90 -2.50
N ASP A 432 -8.21 -26.68 -3.00
CA ASP A 432 -7.40 -26.24 -4.14
C ASP A 432 -5.98 -25.80 -3.75
N ILE A 433 -5.65 -25.74 -2.47
CA ILE A 433 -4.38 -25.18 -1.97
C ILE A 433 -3.15 -25.84 -2.60
N GLU A 434 -3.12 -27.16 -2.75
CA GLU A 434 -1.98 -27.85 -3.38
C GLU A 434 -1.78 -27.42 -4.84
N GLY A 435 -2.86 -27.35 -5.60
CA GLY A 435 -2.83 -26.88 -6.98
C GLY A 435 -2.41 -25.42 -7.08
N MET A 436 -2.89 -24.57 -6.18
CA MET A 436 -2.50 -23.16 -6.11
C MET A 436 -1.00 -22.99 -5.84
N LYS A 437 -0.42 -23.85 -5.01
CA LYS A 437 1.00 -23.82 -4.67
C LYS A 437 1.91 -24.09 -5.89
N TYR A 438 1.52 -25.00 -6.77
CA TYR A 438 2.33 -25.39 -7.93
C TYR A 438 2.01 -24.60 -9.21
N ALA A 439 0.94 -23.82 -9.23
CA ALA A 439 0.62 -22.93 -10.33
C ALA A 439 1.52 -21.67 -10.31
N GLN A 440 1.82 -21.16 -11.49
CA GLN A 440 2.54 -19.86 -11.60
C GLN A 440 1.63 -18.70 -11.25
N GLY A 441 0.36 -18.80 -11.56
CA GLY A 441 -0.66 -17.80 -11.28
C GLY A 441 -2.04 -18.40 -11.18
N ILE A 442 -2.95 -17.62 -10.59
CA ILE A 442 -4.33 -18.01 -10.33
C ILE A 442 -5.27 -16.97 -10.92
N LEU A 443 -6.26 -17.44 -11.69
CA LEU A 443 -7.30 -16.59 -12.26
C LEU A 443 -8.66 -17.11 -11.81
N THR A 444 -9.48 -16.24 -11.21
CA THR A 444 -10.84 -16.61 -10.82
C THR A 444 -11.88 -15.68 -11.45
N VAL A 445 -13.07 -16.24 -11.71
CA VAL A 445 -14.20 -15.48 -12.24
C VAL A 445 -14.89 -14.69 -11.12
N ARG A 446 -15.01 -15.29 -9.94
CA ARG A 446 -15.65 -14.72 -8.74
C ARG A 446 -14.64 -14.43 -7.66
N GLY A 447 -15.00 -13.52 -6.79
CA GLY A 447 -14.24 -13.18 -5.59
C GLY A 447 -13.59 -11.82 -5.64
N GLY A 448 -13.50 -11.20 -4.48
CA GLY A 448 -12.85 -9.90 -4.28
C GLY A 448 -11.50 -10.03 -3.60
N GLN A 449 -11.01 -8.94 -3.04
CA GLN A 449 -9.74 -8.87 -2.30
C GLN A 449 -9.71 -9.78 -1.05
N THR A 450 -10.87 -10.10 -0.51
CA THR A 450 -10.99 -10.94 0.70
C THR A 450 -11.41 -12.38 0.40
N SER A 451 -11.50 -12.75 -0.88
CA SER A 451 -11.83 -14.11 -1.30
C SER A 451 -10.74 -15.10 -0.90
N HIS A 452 -11.10 -16.38 -0.81
CA HIS A 452 -10.17 -17.47 -0.52
C HIS A 452 -8.96 -17.44 -1.48
N ALA A 453 -9.20 -17.30 -2.78
CA ALA A 453 -8.13 -17.24 -3.77
C ALA A 453 -7.16 -16.09 -3.51
N ALA A 454 -7.68 -14.90 -3.26
CA ALA A 454 -6.88 -13.70 -2.99
C ALA A 454 -6.04 -13.84 -1.71
N VAL A 455 -6.65 -14.28 -0.62
CA VAL A 455 -5.98 -14.42 0.67
C VAL A 455 -4.88 -15.49 0.61
N VAL A 456 -5.18 -16.67 0.07
CA VAL A 456 -4.21 -17.76 -0.03
C VAL A 456 -3.07 -17.40 -0.99
N ALA A 457 -3.38 -16.81 -2.14
CA ALA A 457 -2.36 -16.39 -3.10
C ALA A 457 -1.38 -15.38 -2.50
N ARG A 458 -1.88 -14.39 -1.76
CA ARG A 458 -1.01 -13.42 -1.06
C ARG A 458 -0.12 -14.12 -0.03
N GLY A 459 -0.67 -15.07 0.72
CA GLY A 459 0.10 -15.84 1.69
C GLY A 459 1.20 -16.68 1.05
N MET A 460 0.97 -17.19 -0.13
CA MET A 460 1.94 -17.99 -0.90
C MET A 460 2.92 -17.14 -1.72
N GLY A 461 2.65 -15.87 -1.91
CA GLY A 461 3.39 -15.01 -2.84
C GLY A 461 3.15 -15.35 -4.31
N THR A 462 2.00 -15.92 -4.64
CA THR A 462 1.63 -16.31 -5.99
C THR A 462 0.78 -15.21 -6.64
N CYS A 463 1.06 -14.91 -7.91
CA CYS A 463 0.26 -13.98 -8.71
C CYS A 463 -1.21 -14.41 -8.75
N CYS A 464 -2.13 -13.48 -8.50
CA CYS A 464 -3.57 -13.77 -8.57
C CYS A 464 -4.34 -12.58 -9.16
N VAL A 465 -5.15 -12.89 -10.14
CA VAL A 465 -6.17 -12.00 -10.69
C VAL A 465 -7.52 -12.64 -10.37
N SER A 466 -8.34 -11.96 -9.58
CA SER A 466 -9.64 -12.48 -9.13
C SER A 466 -10.80 -11.65 -9.66
N GLY A 467 -12.00 -12.19 -9.59
CA GLY A 467 -13.21 -11.43 -9.90
C GLY A 467 -13.32 -10.96 -11.35
N CYS A 468 -12.75 -11.68 -12.31
CA CYS A 468 -12.91 -11.36 -13.72
C CYS A 468 -14.30 -11.82 -14.21
N GLY A 469 -15.32 -11.00 -13.96
CA GLY A 469 -16.71 -11.32 -14.28
C GLY A 469 -17.05 -11.42 -15.78
N ASP A 470 -16.16 -10.94 -16.66
CA ASP A 470 -16.33 -11.04 -18.11
C ASP A 470 -16.06 -12.45 -18.64
N ILE A 471 -15.46 -13.31 -17.83
CA ILE A 471 -15.21 -14.70 -18.18
C ILE A 471 -16.52 -15.49 -18.12
N LYS A 472 -16.82 -16.19 -19.22
CA LYS A 472 -17.89 -17.19 -19.27
C LYS A 472 -17.27 -18.56 -19.04
N MET A 473 -17.37 -19.07 -17.82
CA MET A 473 -16.74 -20.33 -17.42
C MET A 473 -17.60 -21.54 -17.73
N HIS A 474 -16.98 -22.56 -18.33
CA HIS A 474 -17.51 -23.89 -18.50
C HIS A 474 -16.53 -24.89 -17.88
N GLU A 475 -16.54 -24.94 -16.56
CA GLU A 475 -15.52 -25.61 -15.75
C GLU A 475 -15.49 -27.15 -15.98
N GLU A 476 -16.66 -27.77 -16.11
CA GLU A 476 -16.76 -29.20 -16.35
C GLU A 476 -16.23 -29.63 -17.74
N GLU A 477 -16.52 -28.81 -18.76
CA GLU A 477 -16.07 -29.01 -20.14
C GLU A 477 -14.64 -28.48 -20.35
N LYS A 478 -14.03 -27.87 -19.34
CA LYS A 478 -12.66 -27.39 -19.36
C LYS A 478 -12.38 -26.34 -20.47
N TYR A 479 -13.21 -25.31 -20.55
CA TYR A 479 -12.96 -24.13 -21.37
C TYR A 479 -13.64 -22.92 -20.80
N PHE A 480 -13.19 -21.75 -21.19
CA PHE A 480 -13.88 -20.49 -20.92
C PHE A 480 -13.79 -19.55 -22.12
N VAL A 481 -14.73 -18.60 -22.17
CA VAL A 481 -14.79 -17.57 -23.23
C VAL A 481 -14.51 -16.22 -22.60
N LEU A 482 -13.58 -15.47 -23.17
CA LEU A 482 -13.24 -14.12 -22.75
C LEU A 482 -12.90 -13.29 -23.99
N ALA A 483 -13.51 -12.09 -24.09
CA ALA A 483 -13.35 -11.19 -25.23
C ALA A 483 -13.64 -11.89 -26.61
N GLY A 484 -14.61 -12.79 -26.64
CA GLY A 484 -14.97 -13.54 -27.83
C GLY A 484 -14.01 -14.65 -28.23
N LYS A 485 -12.96 -14.90 -27.43
CA LYS A 485 -11.97 -15.97 -27.64
C LYS A 485 -12.24 -17.14 -26.71
N THR A 486 -12.04 -18.36 -27.20
CA THR A 486 -12.18 -19.58 -26.40
C THR A 486 -10.81 -20.06 -25.92
N PHE A 487 -10.69 -20.23 -24.61
CA PHE A 487 -9.49 -20.73 -23.96
C PHE A 487 -9.76 -22.14 -23.43
N ARG A 488 -8.93 -23.08 -23.84
CA ARG A 488 -9.03 -24.50 -23.46
C ARG A 488 -7.82 -24.89 -22.62
N GLU A 489 -7.83 -26.09 -22.09
CA GLU A 489 -6.66 -26.68 -21.45
C GLU A 489 -5.46 -26.59 -22.39
N GLY A 490 -4.34 -26.06 -21.91
CA GLY A 490 -3.14 -25.85 -22.72
C GLY A 490 -3.08 -24.54 -23.49
N SER A 491 -4.13 -23.71 -23.46
CA SER A 491 -4.08 -22.36 -24.03
C SER A 491 -3.06 -21.49 -23.26
N GLU A 492 -2.37 -20.63 -23.98
CA GLU A 492 -1.36 -19.75 -23.40
C GLU A 492 -2.00 -18.49 -22.80
N LEU A 493 -1.56 -18.12 -21.61
CA LEU A 493 -2.10 -16.98 -20.87
C LEU A 493 -1.00 -16.33 -20.01
N SER A 494 -1.06 -15.01 -19.86
CA SER A 494 -0.25 -14.28 -18.90
C SER A 494 -1.13 -13.41 -18.02
N LEU A 495 -0.80 -13.33 -16.73
CA LEU A 495 -1.51 -12.55 -15.73
C LEU A 495 -0.60 -11.51 -15.12
N ASP A 496 -1.10 -10.30 -14.98
CA ASP A 496 -0.45 -9.25 -14.22
C ASP A 496 -1.23 -9.05 -12.89
N GLY A 497 -0.72 -9.63 -11.83
CA GLY A 497 -1.33 -9.54 -10.50
C GLY A 497 -1.26 -8.16 -9.87
N SER A 498 -0.47 -7.25 -10.43
CA SER A 498 -0.32 -5.87 -9.94
C SER A 498 -1.33 -4.91 -10.60
N THR A 499 -1.72 -5.17 -11.84
CA THR A 499 -2.70 -4.36 -12.57
C THR A 499 -4.06 -5.03 -12.74
N GLY A 500 -4.10 -6.37 -12.67
CA GLY A 500 -5.28 -7.17 -12.97
C GLY A 500 -5.44 -7.51 -14.45
N ASN A 501 -4.49 -7.14 -15.32
CA ASN A 501 -4.56 -7.40 -16.75
C ASN A 501 -4.35 -8.88 -17.07
N ILE A 502 -5.10 -9.37 -18.07
CA ILE A 502 -5.01 -10.73 -18.60
C ILE A 502 -4.59 -10.63 -20.06
N TYR A 503 -3.50 -11.32 -20.43
CA TYR A 503 -2.93 -11.28 -21.79
C TYR A 503 -3.11 -12.63 -22.48
N ASP A 504 -3.48 -12.58 -23.75
CA ASP A 504 -3.67 -13.76 -24.63
C ASP A 504 -2.35 -14.17 -25.32
N ARG A 505 -1.29 -14.27 -24.54
CA ARG A 505 0.03 -14.74 -24.99
C ARG A 505 0.93 -15.02 -23.79
N ILE A 506 2.03 -15.74 -24.03
CA ILE A 506 3.11 -15.85 -23.07
C ILE A 506 3.98 -14.60 -23.13
N ILE A 507 4.08 -13.87 -22.01
CA ILE A 507 5.02 -12.79 -21.83
C ILE A 507 6.11 -13.31 -20.90
N LYS A 508 7.37 -13.14 -21.28
CA LYS A 508 8.51 -13.59 -20.48
C LYS A 508 8.49 -12.97 -19.08
N THR A 509 8.69 -13.80 -18.07
CA THR A 509 8.78 -13.37 -16.68
C THR A 509 10.22 -13.39 -16.19
N VAL A 510 10.53 -12.47 -15.27
CA VAL A 510 11.83 -12.37 -14.61
C VAL A 510 11.62 -12.65 -13.12
N PRO A 511 12.29 -13.65 -12.54
CA PRO A 511 12.13 -13.99 -11.13
C PRO A 511 12.68 -12.87 -10.23
N ALA A 512 12.11 -12.73 -9.02
CA ALA A 512 12.61 -11.82 -8.01
C ALA A 512 13.93 -12.34 -7.44
N ASP A 513 14.88 -11.45 -7.23
CA ASP A 513 16.15 -11.77 -6.56
C ASP A 513 16.46 -10.68 -5.51
N PRO A 514 15.99 -10.87 -4.25
CA PRO A 514 16.15 -9.86 -3.19
C PRO A 514 17.56 -9.77 -2.59
N ASN A 515 18.47 -10.67 -2.95
CA ASN A 515 19.79 -10.76 -2.32
C ASN A 515 20.93 -10.23 -3.19
N SER A 516 20.64 -9.82 -4.43
CA SER A 516 21.65 -9.34 -5.37
C SER A 516 21.32 -7.95 -5.92
N GLY A 517 22.32 -7.35 -6.58
CA GLY A 517 22.17 -6.05 -7.23
C GLY A 517 21.87 -4.91 -6.27
N TYR A 518 21.12 -3.96 -6.75
CA TYR A 518 20.74 -2.77 -5.97
C TYR A 518 19.84 -3.10 -4.77
N PHE A 519 18.93 -4.04 -4.96
CA PHE A 519 18.03 -4.47 -3.88
C PHE A 519 18.81 -5.12 -2.73
N GLY A 520 19.75 -6.02 -3.06
CA GLY A 520 20.63 -6.63 -2.05
C GLY A 520 21.47 -5.60 -1.30
N ARG A 521 21.97 -4.58 -2.01
CA ARG A 521 22.73 -3.48 -1.41
C ARG A 521 21.89 -2.69 -0.41
N ILE A 522 20.65 -2.33 -0.79
CA ILE A 522 19.72 -1.59 0.08
C ILE A 522 19.36 -2.43 1.31
N MET A 523 19.15 -3.72 1.15
CA MET A 523 18.84 -4.60 2.29
C MET A 523 20.01 -4.71 3.27
N LYS A 524 21.25 -4.80 2.79
CA LYS A 524 22.45 -4.78 3.64
C LYS A 524 22.59 -3.46 4.41
N LEU A 525 22.30 -2.34 3.75
CA LEU A 525 22.30 -1.03 4.40
C LEU A 525 21.18 -0.93 5.45
N ALA A 526 20.01 -1.46 5.17
CA ALA A 526 18.91 -1.51 6.14
C ALA A 526 19.34 -2.28 7.39
N ASP A 527 19.95 -3.44 7.24
CA ASP A 527 20.44 -4.22 8.37
C ASP A 527 21.53 -3.48 9.17
N LYS A 528 22.35 -2.69 8.51
CA LYS A 528 23.40 -1.88 9.15
C LYS A 528 22.80 -0.82 10.08
N TYR A 529 21.68 -0.20 9.69
CA TYR A 529 21.12 0.94 10.41
C TYR A 529 19.92 0.62 11.31
N LYS A 530 19.28 -0.55 11.17
CA LYS A 530 18.16 -0.92 12.04
C LYS A 530 18.61 -1.27 13.46
N ALA A 531 17.76 -0.91 14.44
CA ALA A 531 17.92 -1.35 15.83
C ALA A 531 17.03 -2.55 16.15
N LEU A 532 15.81 -2.55 15.62
CA LEU A 532 14.88 -3.68 15.76
C LEU A 532 15.37 -4.90 15.01
N GLY A 533 15.34 -6.07 15.67
CA GLY A 533 15.41 -7.33 14.95
C GLY A 533 14.17 -7.56 14.12
N VAL A 534 14.29 -8.31 13.04
CA VAL A 534 13.15 -8.67 12.19
C VAL A 534 13.03 -10.19 12.13
N ARG A 535 11.97 -10.71 12.72
CA ARG A 535 11.62 -12.12 12.72
C ARG A 535 10.45 -12.36 11.78
N THR A 536 10.10 -13.62 11.57
CA THR A 536 8.98 -14.00 10.72
C THR A 536 7.92 -14.80 11.48
N ASN A 537 6.69 -14.73 11.02
CA ASN A 537 5.61 -15.63 11.41
C ASN A 537 5.63 -16.77 10.40
N ALA A 538 5.99 -17.97 10.83
CA ALA A 538 6.09 -19.13 9.97
C ALA A 538 5.64 -20.40 10.70
N ASP A 539 4.78 -21.17 10.05
CA ASP A 539 4.17 -22.38 10.60
C ASP A 539 4.69 -23.65 9.91
N THR A 540 5.38 -23.50 8.78
CA THR A 540 5.94 -24.61 7.99
C THR A 540 7.43 -24.39 7.71
N PRO A 541 8.21 -25.47 7.54
CA PRO A 541 9.61 -25.35 7.14
C PRO A 541 9.82 -24.56 5.84
N ALA A 542 8.93 -24.72 4.86
CA ALA A 542 8.99 -23.99 3.58
C ALA A 542 8.88 -22.47 3.77
N ASP A 543 7.94 -22.01 4.60
CA ASP A 543 7.76 -20.59 4.93
C ASP A 543 8.98 -20.05 5.69
N ALA A 544 9.51 -20.85 6.61
CA ALA A 544 10.70 -20.50 7.38
C ALA A 544 11.94 -20.35 6.48
N GLU A 545 12.15 -21.26 5.54
CA GLU A 545 13.25 -21.18 4.56
C GLU A 545 13.15 -19.93 3.70
N ARG A 546 11.94 -19.65 3.20
CA ARG A 546 11.70 -18.46 2.39
C ARG A 546 11.99 -17.17 3.17
N ALA A 547 11.52 -17.10 4.42
CA ALA A 547 11.78 -15.95 5.27
C ALA A 547 13.27 -15.79 5.59
N ALA A 548 13.98 -16.88 5.82
CA ALA A 548 15.42 -16.88 6.04
C ALA A 548 16.17 -16.34 4.83
N GLU A 549 15.78 -16.74 3.62
CA GLU A 549 16.33 -16.20 2.36
C GLU A 549 16.07 -14.68 2.23
N LEU A 550 14.92 -14.21 2.71
CA LEU A 550 14.56 -12.79 2.71
C LEU A 550 15.21 -12.01 3.87
N GLY A 551 15.98 -12.66 4.73
CA GLY A 551 16.75 -12.01 5.78
C GLY A 551 16.13 -12.03 7.17
N ALA A 552 15.18 -12.90 7.45
CA ALA A 552 14.59 -13.06 8.78
C ALA A 552 15.66 -13.53 9.79
N GLN A 553 15.61 -12.96 10.99
CA GLN A 553 16.58 -13.24 12.07
C GLN A 553 16.06 -14.23 13.11
N GLY A 554 14.96 -14.88 12.82
CA GLY A 554 14.31 -15.84 13.69
C GLY A 554 12.83 -16.01 13.34
N ILE A 555 12.15 -16.87 14.08
CA ILE A 555 10.69 -16.98 14.05
C ILE A 555 10.15 -16.32 15.32
N GLY A 556 9.33 -15.30 15.15
CA GLY A 556 8.66 -14.61 16.26
C GLY A 556 7.32 -15.22 16.62
N LEU A 557 6.72 -15.98 15.70
CA LEU A 557 5.48 -16.69 15.94
C LEU A 557 5.41 -17.95 15.06
N CYS A 558 5.31 -19.09 15.72
CA CYS A 558 4.88 -20.34 15.12
C CYS A 558 3.55 -20.71 15.76
N ARG A 559 2.48 -20.77 14.98
CA ARG A 559 1.13 -21.15 15.42
C ARG A 559 0.96 -22.64 15.25
N THR A 560 1.03 -23.37 16.35
CA THR A 560 1.03 -24.83 16.33
C THR A 560 -0.28 -25.44 15.81
N GLU A 561 -1.41 -24.73 15.95
CA GLU A 561 -2.70 -25.16 15.40
C GLU A 561 -2.69 -25.35 13.89
N HIS A 562 -1.92 -24.57 13.15
CA HIS A 562 -1.84 -24.67 11.69
C HIS A 562 -1.16 -25.96 11.23
N MET A 563 -0.42 -26.63 12.11
CA MET A 563 0.22 -27.90 11.82
C MET A 563 -0.75 -29.08 11.79
N PHE A 564 -1.97 -28.90 12.27
CA PHE A 564 -2.96 -29.99 12.41
C PHE A 564 -3.93 -30.09 11.23
N PHE A 565 -3.99 -29.11 10.33
CA PHE A 565 -4.96 -29.09 9.24
C PHE A 565 -4.56 -29.91 8.01
N GLY A 566 -3.34 -30.39 7.92
CA GLY A 566 -2.87 -31.16 6.76
C GLY A 566 -3.51 -32.56 6.65
N PRO A 567 -3.45 -33.17 5.45
CA PRO A 567 -3.94 -34.53 5.24
C PRO A 567 -3.25 -35.51 6.19
N GLY A 568 -4.05 -36.39 6.80
CA GLY A 568 -3.57 -37.39 7.76
C GLY A 568 -3.23 -36.86 9.15
N ARG A 569 -3.36 -35.58 9.36
CA ARG A 569 -3.06 -34.91 10.66
C ARG A 569 -4.33 -34.55 11.41
N ILE A 570 -5.29 -33.95 10.73
CA ILE A 570 -6.54 -33.49 11.35
C ILE A 570 -7.32 -34.63 12.01
N ASP A 571 -7.29 -35.82 11.42
CA ASP A 571 -7.97 -36.98 11.94
C ASP A 571 -7.43 -37.38 13.33
N LYS A 572 -6.12 -37.36 13.49
CA LYS A 572 -5.46 -37.68 14.77
C LYS A 572 -5.72 -36.61 15.84
N PHE A 573 -5.76 -35.36 15.41
CA PHE A 573 -6.10 -34.26 16.31
C PHE A 573 -7.57 -34.35 16.76
N ARG A 574 -8.47 -34.72 15.87
CA ARG A 574 -9.88 -34.97 16.18
C ARG A 574 -10.06 -36.14 17.16
N GLU A 575 -9.25 -37.19 17.07
CA GLU A 575 -9.24 -38.28 18.06
C GLU A 575 -8.88 -37.71 19.45
N MET A 576 -7.95 -36.82 19.53
CA MET A 576 -7.54 -36.19 20.79
C MET A 576 -8.65 -35.32 21.40
N ILE A 577 -9.28 -34.44 20.61
CA ILE A 577 -10.31 -33.52 21.11
C ILE A 577 -11.60 -34.22 21.54
N CYS A 578 -11.88 -35.38 20.98
CA CYS A 578 -13.03 -36.22 21.34
C CYS A 578 -12.71 -37.28 22.42
N SER A 579 -11.59 -37.12 23.11
CA SER A 579 -11.23 -37.99 24.24
C SER A 579 -12.02 -37.62 25.52
N GLU A 580 -12.50 -38.62 26.22
CA GLU A 580 -13.27 -38.41 27.46
C GLU A 580 -12.44 -38.60 28.72
N THR A 581 -11.32 -39.32 28.64
CA THR A 581 -10.42 -39.58 29.78
C THR A 581 -9.01 -39.03 29.48
N VAL A 582 -8.22 -38.82 30.54
CA VAL A 582 -6.81 -38.40 30.43
C VAL A 582 -5.99 -39.45 29.66
N GLU A 583 -6.20 -40.74 29.99
CA GLU A 583 -5.49 -41.86 29.36
C GLU A 583 -5.78 -41.93 27.85
N GLU A 584 -7.02 -41.75 27.46
CA GLU A 584 -7.46 -41.71 26.06
C GLU A 584 -6.83 -40.52 25.32
N ARG A 585 -6.78 -39.36 25.97
CA ARG A 585 -6.19 -38.15 25.42
C ARG A 585 -4.68 -38.30 25.25
N VAL A 586 -3.98 -38.84 26.23
CA VAL A 586 -2.54 -39.10 26.17
C VAL A 586 -2.22 -40.06 25.03
N ALA A 587 -3.00 -41.12 24.86
CA ALA A 587 -2.81 -42.08 23.76
C ALA A 587 -2.95 -41.40 22.39
N ALA A 588 -3.92 -40.51 22.25
CA ALA A 588 -4.08 -39.71 20.99
C ALA A 588 -2.93 -38.72 20.79
N LEU A 589 -2.50 -38.06 21.85
CA LEU A 589 -1.38 -37.08 21.81
C LEU A 589 -0.05 -37.76 21.46
N ASP A 590 0.17 -39.01 21.93
CA ASP A 590 1.38 -39.77 21.58
C ASP A 590 1.52 -40.05 20.07
N LYS A 591 0.42 -40.06 19.35
CA LYS A 591 0.42 -40.19 17.87
C LYS A 591 0.76 -38.88 17.19
N ILE A 592 0.49 -37.75 17.82
CA ILE A 592 0.71 -36.40 17.27
C ILE A 592 2.13 -35.92 17.56
N GLU A 593 2.71 -36.29 18.67
CA GLU A 593 4.02 -35.80 19.14
C GLU A 593 5.13 -35.97 18.07
N PRO A 594 5.32 -37.13 17.41
CA PRO A 594 6.38 -37.27 16.42
C PRO A 594 6.20 -36.36 15.20
N MET A 595 4.96 -36.07 14.82
CA MET A 595 4.66 -35.16 13.71
C MET A 595 5.02 -33.73 14.04
N GLN A 596 4.66 -33.27 15.24
CA GLN A 596 5.02 -31.92 15.71
C GLN A 596 6.55 -31.79 15.90
N GLN A 597 7.19 -32.82 16.45
CA GLN A 597 8.64 -32.82 16.58
C GLN A 597 9.33 -32.63 15.21
N ALA A 598 8.90 -33.35 14.19
CA ALA A 598 9.44 -33.24 12.84
C ALA A 598 9.24 -31.84 12.25
N ASP A 599 8.06 -31.24 12.46
CA ASP A 599 7.77 -29.87 12.01
C ASP A 599 8.70 -28.86 12.71
N PHE A 600 8.88 -28.97 14.01
CA PHE A 600 9.75 -28.09 14.78
C PHE A 600 11.22 -28.26 14.39
N GLU A 601 11.68 -29.48 14.13
CA GLU A 601 13.02 -29.72 13.63
C GLU A 601 13.23 -29.01 12.29
N GLY A 602 12.28 -29.09 11.37
CA GLY A 602 12.30 -28.39 10.10
C GLY A 602 12.39 -26.87 10.22
N LEU A 603 11.63 -26.29 11.16
CA LEU A 603 11.68 -24.84 11.43
C LEU A 603 13.05 -24.42 11.98
N MET A 604 13.58 -25.17 12.95
CA MET A 604 14.87 -24.89 13.56
C MET A 604 16.04 -25.04 12.58
N GLU A 605 15.99 -26.03 11.71
CA GLU A 605 16.96 -26.23 10.62
C GLU A 605 16.95 -25.05 9.64
N ALA A 606 15.74 -24.59 9.24
CA ALA A 606 15.59 -23.50 8.29
C ALA A 606 16.19 -22.19 8.82
N LEU A 607 16.10 -21.94 10.10
CA LEU A 607 16.62 -20.73 10.73
C LEU A 607 18.07 -20.87 11.24
N LYS A 608 18.70 -22.02 11.04
CA LYS A 608 20.13 -22.27 11.34
C LYS A 608 20.56 -21.91 12.77
N GLY A 609 19.72 -22.22 13.75
CA GLY A 609 19.97 -21.95 15.16
C GLY A 609 19.58 -20.57 15.65
N MET A 610 19.03 -19.71 14.78
CA MET A 610 18.43 -18.44 15.20
C MET A 610 17.17 -18.70 16.05
N PRO A 611 16.73 -17.73 16.87
CA PRO A 611 15.61 -17.91 17.77
C PRO A 611 14.32 -18.37 17.07
N VAL A 612 13.62 -19.32 17.69
CA VAL A 612 12.31 -19.81 17.23
C VAL A 612 11.35 -19.76 18.37
N THR A 613 10.33 -18.90 18.27
CA THR A 613 9.26 -18.77 19.28
C THR A 613 8.07 -19.62 18.84
N ILE A 614 7.71 -20.57 19.68
CA ILE A 614 6.64 -21.51 19.42
C ILE A 614 5.48 -21.22 20.39
N ARG A 615 4.34 -20.82 19.83
CA ARG A 615 3.12 -20.61 20.60
C ARG A 615 2.37 -21.92 20.76
N PHE A 616 2.02 -22.27 21.98
CA PHE A 616 1.20 -23.43 22.25
C PHE A 616 -0.23 -23.25 21.72
N LEU A 617 -0.97 -24.36 21.63
CA LEU A 617 -2.29 -24.38 21.04
C LEU A 617 -3.18 -23.24 21.57
N ASP A 618 -3.72 -22.43 20.67
CA ASP A 618 -4.48 -21.22 21.00
C ASP A 618 -5.99 -21.33 20.72
N PRO A 619 -6.46 -21.77 19.53
CA PRO A 619 -7.89 -21.77 19.22
C PRO A 619 -8.70 -22.74 20.08
N PRO A 620 -10.01 -22.48 20.29
CA PRO A 620 -10.90 -23.42 20.93
C PRO A 620 -10.97 -24.74 20.16
N LEU A 621 -11.14 -25.84 20.88
CA LEU A 621 -11.18 -27.17 20.25
C LEU A 621 -12.33 -27.35 19.26
N HIS A 622 -13.42 -26.59 19.41
CA HIS A 622 -14.54 -26.67 18.47
C HIS A 622 -14.18 -26.30 17.01
N GLU A 623 -13.13 -25.51 16.79
CA GLU A 623 -12.70 -25.19 15.43
C GLU A 623 -12.20 -26.39 14.63
N PHE A 624 -11.84 -27.47 15.31
CA PHE A 624 -11.29 -28.67 14.72
C PHE A 624 -12.31 -29.82 14.58
N VAL A 625 -13.51 -29.65 15.14
CA VAL A 625 -14.52 -30.71 15.10
C VAL A 625 -14.99 -30.96 13.67
N PRO A 626 -15.25 -32.25 13.32
CA PRO A 626 -15.76 -32.57 12.00
C PRO A 626 -17.20 -32.10 11.81
N THR A 627 -17.52 -31.58 10.63
CA THR A 627 -18.87 -31.14 10.25
C THR A 627 -19.49 -32.05 9.20
N ASP A 628 -18.67 -32.73 8.42
CA ASP A 628 -19.08 -33.66 7.39
C ASP A 628 -19.40 -35.03 8.01
N GLU A 629 -20.52 -35.63 7.58
CA GLU A 629 -20.95 -37.00 8.04
C GLU A 629 -19.87 -38.07 7.81
N ALA A 630 -19.19 -38.05 6.67
CA ALA A 630 -18.12 -39.01 6.37
C ALA A 630 -16.97 -38.91 7.39
N ASP A 631 -16.56 -37.67 7.77
CA ASP A 631 -15.51 -37.46 8.74
C ASP A 631 -15.95 -37.86 10.15
N ILE A 632 -17.21 -37.62 10.50
CA ILE A 632 -17.80 -38.06 11.76
C ILE A 632 -17.81 -39.59 11.87
N GLU A 633 -18.18 -40.27 10.81
CA GLU A 633 -18.19 -41.76 10.76
C GLU A 633 -16.77 -42.34 10.89
N LEU A 634 -15.78 -41.75 10.22
CA LEU A 634 -14.38 -42.14 10.34
C LEU A 634 -13.87 -41.96 11.78
N LEU A 635 -14.21 -40.82 12.42
CA LEU A 635 -13.83 -40.54 13.78
C LEU A 635 -14.50 -41.51 14.77
N ALA A 636 -15.79 -41.79 14.59
CA ALA A 636 -16.54 -42.76 15.38
C ALA A 636 -15.89 -44.14 15.33
N LYS A 637 -15.51 -44.59 14.18
CA LYS A 637 -14.81 -45.87 13.95
C LYS A 637 -13.45 -45.91 14.63
N ALA A 638 -12.66 -44.83 14.49
CA ALA A 638 -11.34 -44.71 15.07
C ALA A 638 -11.39 -44.69 16.61
N LYS A 639 -12.43 -44.10 17.20
CA LYS A 639 -12.62 -44.00 18.64
C LYS A 639 -13.40 -45.20 19.23
N GLY A 640 -13.94 -46.08 18.45
CA GLY A 640 -14.80 -47.15 18.92
C GLY A 640 -16.11 -46.68 19.51
N LYS A 641 -16.65 -45.58 19.05
CA LYS A 641 -17.88 -44.90 19.53
C LYS A 641 -18.91 -44.84 18.39
N THR A 642 -20.17 -44.61 18.77
CA THR A 642 -21.22 -44.40 17.75
C THR A 642 -21.17 -43.00 17.16
N VAL A 643 -21.75 -42.80 15.99
CA VAL A 643 -21.90 -41.53 15.35
C VAL A 643 -22.63 -40.52 16.26
N ALA A 644 -23.68 -41.00 16.95
CA ALA A 644 -24.45 -40.16 17.90
C ALA A 644 -23.59 -39.69 19.09
N GLU A 645 -22.72 -40.54 19.62
CA GLU A 645 -21.79 -40.16 20.70
C GLU A 645 -20.78 -39.12 20.23
N ILE A 646 -20.24 -39.25 19.04
CA ILE A 646 -19.30 -38.25 18.46
C ILE A 646 -19.99 -36.93 18.21
N LYS A 647 -21.22 -36.90 17.67
CA LYS A 647 -22.01 -35.70 17.52
C LYS A 647 -22.28 -34.98 18.83
N GLN A 648 -22.57 -35.74 19.87
CA GLN A 648 -22.78 -35.20 21.21
C GLN A 648 -21.50 -34.58 21.79
N LEU A 649 -20.36 -35.24 21.63
CA LEU A 649 -19.04 -34.70 22.02
C LEU A 649 -18.71 -33.42 21.29
N CYS A 650 -18.89 -33.39 19.96
CA CYS A 650 -18.67 -32.20 19.15
C CYS A 650 -19.58 -31.05 19.59
N ASN A 651 -20.85 -31.31 19.86
CA ASN A 651 -21.79 -30.30 20.33
C ASN A 651 -21.39 -29.76 21.71
N SER A 652 -20.83 -30.61 22.57
CA SER A 652 -20.36 -30.20 23.91
C SER A 652 -19.16 -29.24 23.85
N LEU A 653 -18.40 -29.26 22.73
CA LEU A 653 -17.25 -28.38 22.50
C LEU A 653 -17.64 -27.04 21.86
N HIS A 654 -18.91 -26.87 21.49
CA HIS A 654 -19.37 -25.65 20.85
C HIS A 654 -19.18 -24.42 21.75
N GLU A 655 -18.59 -23.37 21.21
CA GLU A 655 -18.38 -22.09 21.90
C GLU A 655 -19.38 -21.04 21.39
N PHE A 656 -20.06 -20.36 22.33
CA PHE A 656 -20.95 -19.23 21.98
C PHE A 656 -20.15 -18.02 21.50
N ASN A 657 -19.01 -17.79 22.13
CA ASN A 657 -18.08 -16.73 21.75
C ASN A 657 -16.66 -17.32 21.72
N PRO A 658 -16.20 -17.80 20.55
CA PRO A 658 -14.89 -18.43 20.43
C PRO A 658 -13.72 -17.56 20.87
N MET A 659 -13.79 -16.26 20.66
CA MET A 659 -12.75 -15.32 21.04
C MET A 659 -12.56 -15.24 22.57
N MET A 660 -13.65 -15.36 23.30
CA MET A 660 -13.69 -15.24 24.78
C MET A 660 -13.84 -16.57 25.50
N GLY A 661 -13.78 -17.68 24.76
CA GLY A 661 -14.12 -19.01 25.29
C GLY A 661 -12.94 -19.82 25.81
N HIS A 662 -13.11 -21.14 25.73
CA HIS A 662 -12.13 -22.13 26.23
C HIS A 662 -11.02 -22.31 25.19
N ARG A 663 -10.01 -21.45 25.27
CA ARG A 663 -8.88 -21.45 24.36
C ARG A 663 -7.58 -21.00 25.04
N GLY A 664 -6.46 -21.08 24.35
CA GLY A 664 -5.17 -20.57 24.82
C GLY A 664 -4.70 -21.28 26.08
N CYS A 665 -4.19 -20.52 27.04
CA CYS A 665 -3.71 -21.06 28.32
C CYS A 665 -4.81 -21.78 29.12
N ARG A 666 -6.07 -21.47 28.89
CA ARG A 666 -7.22 -22.15 29.51
C ARG A 666 -7.28 -23.62 29.12
N LEU A 667 -6.89 -23.95 27.90
CA LEU A 667 -6.72 -25.35 27.43
C LEU A 667 -5.57 -26.03 28.17
N ALA A 668 -4.45 -25.34 28.33
CA ALA A 668 -3.29 -25.86 29.05
C ALA A 668 -3.55 -26.07 30.52
N VAL A 669 -4.46 -25.30 31.13
CA VAL A 669 -4.90 -25.49 32.50
C VAL A 669 -5.86 -26.66 32.63
N THR A 670 -6.85 -26.74 31.73
CA THR A 670 -7.88 -27.80 31.75
C THR A 670 -7.33 -29.16 31.30
N TYR A 671 -6.48 -29.15 30.29
CA TYR A 671 -5.88 -30.34 29.68
C TYR A 671 -4.34 -30.23 29.65
N PRO A 672 -3.67 -30.30 30.83
CA PRO A 672 -2.21 -30.07 30.89
C PRO A 672 -1.41 -31.07 30.07
N GLU A 673 -1.94 -32.21 29.74
CA GLU A 673 -1.30 -33.22 28.91
C GLU A 673 -1.03 -32.71 27.47
N ILE A 674 -1.81 -31.75 26.99
CA ILE A 674 -1.55 -31.08 25.70
C ILE A 674 -0.23 -30.29 25.76
N ALA A 675 -0.07 -29.49 26.82
CA ALA A 675 1.15 -28.72 27.06
C ALA A 675 2.37 -29.65 27.28
N VAL A 676 2.19 -30.78 27.95
CA VAL A 676 3.23 -31.80 28.11
C VAL A 676 3.70 -32.31 26.74
N MET A 677 2.78 -32.69 25.89
CA MET A 677 3.09 -33.21 24.55
C MET A 677 3.82 -32.16 23.71
N GLN A 678 3.31 -30.92 23.69
CA GLN A 678 3.92 -29.85 22.91
C GLN A 678 5.34 -29.51 23.41
N THR A 679 5.53 -29.49 24.74
CA THR A 679 6.86 -29.29 25.35
C THR A 679 7.82 -30.40 24.95
N LYS A 680 7.41 -31.66 25.02
CA LYS A 680 8.25 -32.78 24.58
C LYS A 680 8.65 -32.62 23.14
N ALA A 681 7.71 -32.30 22.24
CA ALA A 681 8.00 -32.13 20.81
C ALA A 681 9.00 -31.02 20.56
N VAL A 682 8.85 -29.87 21.21
CA VAL A 682 9.78 -28.73 21.08
C VAL A 682 11.18 -29.08 21.57
N ILE A 683 11.28 -29.61 22.77
CA ILE A 683 12.59 -29.89 23.38
C ILE A 683 13.32 -31.04 22.68
N LYS A 684 12.61 -32.11 22.32
CA LYS A 684 13.21 -33.19 21.51
C LYS A 684 13.70 -32.70 20.15
N ALA A 685 12.92 -31.83 19.49
CA ALA A 685 13.34 -31.22 18.23
C ALA A 685 14.61 -30.37 18.40
N ALA A 686 14.66 -29.54 19.43
CA ALA A 686 15.82 -28.71 19.73
C ALA A 686 17.09 -29.56 20.00
N ILE A 687 16.95 -30.63 20.78
CA ILE A 687 18.04 -31.56 21.08
C ILE A 687 18.54 -32.23 19.78
N ALA A 688 17.63 -32.71 18.94
CA ALA A 688 18.00 -33.36 17.68
C ALA A 688 18.74 -32.42 16.74
N VAL A 689 18.25 -31.19 16.56
CA VAL A 689 18.88 -30.18 15.71
C VAL A 689 20.26 -29.76 16.27
N GLN A 690 20.36 -29.55 17.59
CA GLN A 690 21.63 -29.20 18.24
C GLN A 690 22.68 -30.31 18.07
N LYS A 691 22.30 -31.56 18.12
CA LYS A 691 23.20 -32.70 17.88
C LYS A 691 23.69 -32.75 16.42
N ARG A 692 22.82 -32.43 15.47
CA ARG A 692 23.21 -32.39 14.05
C ARG A 692 24.13 -31.21 13.74
N HIS A 693 24.03 -30.11 14.50
CA HIS A 693 24.75 -28.86 14.30
C HIS A 693 25.38 -28.40 15.62
N PRO A 694 26.50 -29.04 16.07
CA PRO A 694 27.11 -28.70 17.38
C PRO A 694 27.61 -27.25 17.49
N ASP A 695 27.85 -26.58 16.37
CA ASP A 695 28.31 -25.19 16.29
C ASP A 695 27.16 -24.17 16.40
N TRP A 696 25.91 -24.63 16.31
CA TRP A 696 24.75 -23.77 16.50
C TRP A 696 24.41 -23.64 18.01
N ASN A 697 23.73 -22.52 18.33
CA ASN A 697 23.21 -22.30 19.69
C ASN A 697 21.68 -22.31 19.62
N VAL A 698 21.08 -23.52 19.68
CA VAL A 698 19.64 -23.70 19.58
C VAL A 698 18.99 -23.45 20.94
N VAL A 699 18.25 -22.34 21.05
CA VAL A 699 17.49 -21.97 22.26
C VAL A 699 16.03 -21.80 21.86
N PRO A 700 15.18 -22.80 22.05
CA PRO A 700 13.77 -22.67 21.74
C PRO A 700 13.07 -21.74 22.74
N GLU A 701 12.15 -20.93 22.23
CA GLU A 701 11.33 -20.03 23.03
C GLU A 701 9.89 -20.53 23.02
N ILE A 702 9.37 -20.89 24.20
CA ILE A 702 8.02 -21.44 24.38
C ILE A 702 7.11 -20.29 24.84
N MET A 703 6.03 -20.04 24.12
CA MET A 703 5.12 -18.95 24.37
C MET A 703 3.72 -19.46 24.77
N ILE A 704 3.27 -19.06 25.94
CA ILE A 704 1.94 -19.39 26.45
C ILE A 704 0.96 -18.30 26.04
N PRO A 705 -0.09 -18.61 25.25
CA PRO A 705 -1.05 -17.62 24.77
C PRO A 705 -2.15 -17.29 25.78
N LEU A 706 -2.77 -16.12 25.62
CA LEU A 706 -4.01 -15.68 26.27
C LEU A 706 -3.93 -15.55 27.80
N VAL A 707 -2.76 -15.31 28.36
CA VAL A 707 -2.57 -15.12 29.80
C VAL A 707 -3.16 -13.78 30.24
N GLY A 708 -4.00 -13.80 31.28
CA GLY A 708 -4.56 -12.60 31.91
C GLY A 708 -4.15 -12.44 33.35
N GLU A 709 -3.74 -13.54 34.01
CA GLU A 709 -3.36 -13.59 35.42
C GLU A 709 -2.02 -14.30 35.56
N VAL A 710 -1.13 -13.78 36.39
CA VAL A 710 0.20 -14.37 36.59
C VAL A 710 0.14 -15.84 37.04
N LYS A 711 -0.87 -16.22 37.82
CA LYS A 711 -1.06 -17.58 38.29
C LYS A 711 -1.39 -18.56 37.16
N GLU A 712 -2.06 -18.11 36.10
CA GLU A 712 -2.27 -18.92 34.92
C GLU A 712 -0.93 -19.27 34.28
N LEU A 713 -0.06 -18.27 34.11
CA LEU A 713 1.28 -18.47 33.55
C LEU A 713 2.15 -19.34 34.44
N ALA A 714 2.13 -19.10 35.75
CA ALA A 714 2.87 -19.91 36.73
C ALA A 714 2.48 -21.39 36.67
N TYR A 715 1.19 -21.68 36.55
CA TYR A 715 0.68 -23.04 36.41
C TYR A 715 1.15 -23.71 35.13
N CYS A 716 0.98 -23.04 33.99
CA CYS A 716 1.40 -23.53 32.69
C CYS A 716 2.93 -23.70 32.63
N LYS A 717 3.66 -22.72 33.10
CA LYS A 717 5.13 -22.74 33.14
C LYS A 717 5.67 -23.90 33.96
N LYS A 718 5.05 -24.19 35.10
CA LYS A 718 5.43 -25.34 35.94
C LYS A 718 5.36 -26.64 35.15
N THR A 719 4.28 -26.87 34.43
CA THR A 719 4.08 -28.04 33.56
C THR A 719 5.18 -28.11 32.50
N VAL A 720 5.44 -26.97 31.82
CA VAL A 720 6.47 -26.87 30.76
C VAL A 720 7.86 -27.16 31.29
N VAL A 721 8.25 -26.52 32.40
CA VAL A 721 9.59 -26.64 33.00
C VAL A 721 9.83 -28.06 33.48
N GLU A 722 8.90 -28.65 34.20
CA GLU A 722 9.00 -30.03 34.70
C GLU A 722 9.19 -31.02 33.52
N THR A 723 8.42 -30.83 32.45
CA THR A 723 8.50 -31.70 31.27
C THR A 723 9.81 -31.47 30.51
N ALA A 724 10.19 -30.23 30.25
CA ALA A 724 11.42 -29.89 29.54
C ALA A 724 12.66 -30.40 30.28
N ASP A 725 12.75 -30.15 31.58
CA ASP A 725 13.89 -30.57 32.41
C ASP A 725 14.01 -32.09 32.45
N ALA A 726 12.91 -32.81 32.52
CA ALA A 726 12.91 -34.27 32.48
C ALA A 726 13.43 -34.81 31.14
N VAL A 727 13.00 -34.22 30.01
CA VAL A 727 13.46 -34.64 28.69
C VAL A 727 14.95 -34.35 28.48
N ILE A 728 15.42 -33.18 28.92
CA ILE A 728 16.84 -32.76 28.81
C ILE A 728 17.72 -33.71 29.66
N LYS A 729 17.29 -34.02 30.87
CA LYS A 729 17.99 -34.95 31.79
C LYS A 729 18.08 -36.34 31.19
N GLU A 730 16.98 -36.88 30.67
CA GLU A 730 16.93 -38.21 30.05
C GLU A 730 17.87 -38.29 28.84
N ALA A 731 17.94 -37.22 28.04
CA ALA A 731 18.83 -37.13 26.87
C ALA A 731 20.30 -36.96 27.26
N GLY A 732 20.60 -36.58 28.50
CA GLY A 732 21.98 -36.37 28.99
C GLY A 732 22.68 -35.21 28.32
N VAL A 733 21.96 -34.18 27.93
CA VAL A 733 22.49 -32.98 27.24
C VAL A 733 22.26 -31.74 28.07
N ASP A 734 22.95 -30.66 27.69
CA ASP A 734 22.75 -29.32 28.22
C ASP A 734 22.06 -28.47 27.12
N LEU A 735 20.80 -28.16 27.32
CA LEU A 735 20.00 -27.34 26.42
C LEU A 735 19.33 -26.22 27.20
N LYS A 736 19.48 -24.99 26.70
CA LYS A 736 18.79 -23.82 27.24
C LYS A 736 17.49 -23.62 26.47
N TYR A 737 16.46 -23.18 27.18
CA TYR A 737 15.16 -22.79 26.60
C TYR A 737 14.59 -21.63 27.41
N GLU A 738 13.65 -20.91 26.82
CA GLU A 738 12.95 -19.82 27.48
C GLU A 738 11.44 -20.06 27.46
N VAL A 739 10.77 -19.62 28.53
CA VAL A 739 9.30 -19.64 28.62
C VAL A 739 8.81 -18.22 28.84
N GLY A 740 7.99 -17.75 27.89
CA GLY A 740 7.39 -16.43 27.96
C GLY A 740 5.91 -16.46 27.64
N THR A 741 5.34 -15.30 27.43
CA THR A 741 3.91 -15.20 27.18
C THR A 741 3.60 -14.20 26.06
N MET A 742 2.45 -14.40 25.44
CA MET A 742 1.84 -13.43 24.54
C MET A 742 1.05 -12.43 25.39
N ILE A 743 1.33 -11.14 25.26
CA ILE A 743 0.54 -10.07 25.85
C ILE A 743 -0.54 -9.69 24.84
N GLU A 744 -1.74 -10.15 25.07
CA GLU A 744 -2.86 -9.96 24.15
C GLU A 744 -4.18 -9.67 24.85
N ILE A 745 -4.19 -9.77 26.19
CA ILE A 745 -5.32 -9.38 27.01
C ILE A 745 -4.98 -8.07 27.71
N PRO A 746 -5.87 -7.06 27.69
CA PRO A 746 -5.61 -5.78 28.35
C PRO A 746 -5.19 -5.89 29.81
N ARG A 747 -5.80 -6.81 30.55
CA ARG A 747 -5.42 -7.06 31.96
C ARG A 747 -3.96 -7.50 32.11
N ALA A 748 -3.45 -8.31 31.17
CA ALA A 748 -2.05 -8.73 31.19
C ALA A 748 -1.11 -7.53 30.98
N ALA A 749 -1.45 -6.61 30.09
CA ALA A 749 -0.68 -5.38 29.90
C ALA A 749 -0.66 -4.50 31.15
N LEU A 750 -1.80 -4.38 31.83
CA LEU A 750 -1.93 -3.60 33.08
C LEU A 750 -1.19 -4.21 34.25
N THR A 751 -0.98 -5.52 34.27
CA THR A 751 -0.31 -6.28 35.35
C THR A 751 1.01 -6.91 34.85
N ALA A 752 1.64 -6.30 33.88
CA ALA A 752 2.84 -6.85 33.21
C ALA A 752 4.04 -7.01 34.19
N ASP A 753 4.12 -6.18 35.21
CA ASP A 753 5.13 -6.30 36.27
C ASP A 753 4.99 -7.64 37.02
N GLU A 754 3.77 -8.04 37.33
CA GLU A 754 3.50 -9.34 37.96
C GLU A 754 3.79 -10.51 37.01
N ILE A 755 3.35 -10.38 35.73
CA ILE A 755 3.53 -11.41 34.70
C ILE A 755 5.01 -11.63 34.38
N ALA A 756 5.82 -10.59 34.41
CA ALA A 756 7.26 -10.68 34.18
C ALA A 756 8.02 -11.42 35.29
N THR A 757 7.41 -11.66 36.45
CA THR A 757 8.03 -12.53 37.46
C THR A 757 8.15 -13.97 36.96
N GLU A 758 7.25 -14.39 36.08
CA GLU A 758 7.24 -15.74 35.49
C GLU A 758 7.66 -15.74 34.01
N ALA A 759 7.36 -14.71 33.24
CA ALA A 759 7.68 -14.64 31.81
C ALA A 759 9.12 -14.15 31.59
N GLU A 760 9.87 -14.91 30.82
CA GLU A 760 11.23 -14.54 30.41
C GLU A 760 11.26 -13.62 29.18
N PHE A 761 10.14 -13.58 28.45
CA PHE A 761 9.92 -12.66 27.33
C PHE A 761 8.45 -12.33 27.16
N PHE A 762 8.17 -11.20 26.49
CA PHE A 762 6.84 -10.82 26.05
C PHE A 762 6.77 -10.77 24.52
N CYS A 763 5.64 -11.19 23.97
CA CYS A 763 5.31 -10.95 22.57
C CYS A 763 3.88 -10.38 22.50
N PHE A 764 3.73 -9.22 21.90
CA PHE A 764 2.42 -8.58 21.77
C PHE A 764 1.61 -9.23 20.64
N GLY A 765 0.51 -9.90 20.99
CA GLY A 765 -0.49 -10.40 20.04
C GLY A 765 -1.50 -9.31 19.73
N THR A 766 -1.12 -8.40 18.85
CA THR A 766 -1.88 -7.17 18.63
C THR A 766 -3.23 -7.36 17.95
N ASN A 767 -3.47 -8.50 17.30
CA ASN A 767 -4.79 -8.80 16.76
C ASN A 767 -5.83 -8.94 17.89
N ASP A 768 -5.55 -9.80 18.87
CA ASP A 768 -6.43 -9.98 20.03
C ASP A 768 -6.43 -8.76 20.95
N LEU A 769 -5.29 -8.16 21.17
CA LEU A 769 -5.19 -6.94 22.00
C LEU A 769 -6.04 -5.82 21.42
N THR A 770 -6.04 -5.65 20.11
CA THR A 770 -6.89 -4.68 19.41
C THR A 770 -8.37 -5.03 19.56
N GLN A 771 -8.75 -6.28 19.32
CA GLN A 771 -10.14 -6.74 19.48
C GLN A 771 -10.68 -6.47 20.89
N MET A 772 -9.92 -6.80 21.90
CA MET A 772 -10.34 -6.64 23.29
C MET A 772 -10.32 -5.19 23.76
N THR A 773 -9.42 -4.38 23.24
CA THR A 773 -9.33 -2.95 23.59
C THR A 773 -10.46 -2.16 22.94
N PHE A 774 -10.75 -2.41 21.66
CA PHE A 774 -11.87 -1.77 20.97
C PHE A 774 -13.23 -2.39 21.31
N GLY A 775 -13.24 -3.64 21.74
CA GLY A 775 -14.48 -4.33 22.12
C GLY A 775 -15.28 -4.87 20.94
N PHE A 776 -14.66 -5.16 19.80
CA PHE A 776 -15.30 -5.81 18.68
C PHE A 776 -14.42 -6.87 18.03
N SER A 777 -15.05 -7.83 17.39
CA SER A 777 -14.40 -8.93 16.69
C SER A 777 -13.93 -8.49 15.30
N ARG A 778 -12.73 -8.87 14.90
CA ARG A 778 -12.22 -8.68 13.55
C ARG A 778 -13.15 -9.29 12.50
N ASP A 779 -13.71 -10.46 12.77
CA ASP A 779 -14.59 -11.17 11.85
C ASP A 779 -15.93 -10.46 11.64
N ASP A 780 -16.41 -9.73 12.63
CA ASP A 780 -17.68 -9.00 12.59
C ASP A 780 -17.52 -7.54 12.16
N ALA A 781 -16.32 -7.00 12.24
CA ALA A 781 -16.07 -5.57 12.01
C ALA A 781 -16.44 -5.09 10.60
N GLY A 782 -16.36 -5.96 9.60
CA GLY A 782 -16.75 -5.63 8.22
C GLY A 782 -18.18 -5.17 8.05
N LYS A 783 -19.04 -5.46 9.03
CA LYS A 783 -20.46 -5.04 9.00
C LYS A 783 -20.64 -3.55 9.29
N PHE A 784 -19.72 -2.92 10.02
CA PHE A 784 -19.89 -1.52 10.45
C PHE A 784 -18.67 -0.63 10.15
N LEU A 785 -17.46 -1.14 10.02
CA LEU A 785 -16.27 -0.32 9.76
C LEU A 785 -16.37 0.55 8.50
N PRO A 786 -16.95 0.08 7.38
CA PRO A 786 -17.14 0.95 6.21
C PRO A 786 -17.93 2.22 6.52
N SER A 787 -18.96 2.12 7.37
CA SER A 787 -19.73 3.28 7.82
C SER A 787 -18.92 4.20 8.73
N TYR A 788 -18.03 3.65 9.53
CA TYR A 788 -17.11 4.42 10.38
C TYR A 788 -16.12 5.23 9.53
N TYR A 789 -15.61 4.65 8.44
CA TYR A 789 -14.73 5.36 7.52
C TYR A 789 -15.48 6.46 6.78
N ALA A 790 -16.69 6.17 6.30
CA ALA A 790 -17.55 7.17 5.63
C ALA A 790 -17.90 8.35 6.56
N ALA A 791 -18.16 8.07 7.84
CA ALA A 791 -18.45 9.08 8.86
C ALA A 791 -17.18 9.73 9.44
N LYS A 792 -16.00 9.31 9.00
CA LYS A 792 -14.69 9.84 9.47
C LYS A 792 -14.43 9.63 10.96
N ILE A 793 -15.01 8.58 11.52
CA ILE A 793 -14.77 8.18 12.91
C ILE A 793 -13.40 7.50 13.02
N TYR A 794 -13.11 6.57 12.08
CA TYR A 794 -11.79 5.96 11.92
C TYR A 794 -11.21 6.36 10.57
N GLU A 795 -9.92 6.70 10.56
CA GLU A 795 -9.16 7.02 9.35
C GLU A 795 -8.51 5.79 8.73
N SER A 796 -8.27 4.75 9.53
CA SER A 796 -7.66 3.49 9.07
C SER A 796 -8.23 2.30 9.83
N ASP A 797 -8.06 1.11 9.23
CA ASP A 797 -8.41 -0.15 9.87
C ASP A 797 -7.46 -0.43 11.03
N PRO A 798 -7.96 -0.54 12.28
CA PRO A 798 -7.11 -0.80 13.45
C PRO A 798 -6.42 -2.17 13.43
N PHE A 799 -6.85 -3.09 12.56
CA PHE A 799 -6.21 -4.39 12.39
C PHE A 799 -5.06 -4.37 11.38
N SER A 800 -5.03 -3.43 10.46
CA SER A 800 -3.93 -3.27 9.51
C SER A 800 -2.89 -2.27 10.00
N ARG A 801 -3.31 -1.22 10.66
CA ARG A 801 -2.47 -0.18 11.24
C ARG A 801 -2.70 -0.10 12.75
N LEU A 802 -1.63 -0.22 13.52
CA LEU A 802 -1.70 -0.23 14.99
C LEU A 802 -2.31 1.07 15.54
N ASP A 803 -3.31 0.92 16.41
CA ASP A 803 -3.82 2.02 17.22
C ASP A 803 -2.77 2.40 18.26
N THR A 804 -2.10 3.52 18.05
CA THR A 804 -1.04 3.99 18.94
C THR A 804 -1.58 4.71 20.18
N VAL A 805 -2.87 5.05 20.19
CA VAL A 805 -3.52 5.76 21.32
C VAL A 805 -3.95 4.80 22.42
N GLY A 806 -4.89 3.90 22.14
CA GLY A 806 -5.42 2.96 23.12
C GLY A 806 -4.56 1.71 23.29
N VAL A 807 -4.44 0.94 22.22
CA VAL A 807 -3.60 -0.28 22.21
C VAL A 807 -2.14 0.08 22.48
N GLY A 808 -1.67 1.15 21.87
CA GLY A 808 -0.30 1.62 22.07
C GLY A 808 0.03 2.00 23.50
N LYS A 809 -0.90 2.61 24.23
CA LYS A 809 -0.73 2.89 25.67
C LYS A 809 -0.55 1.60 26.48
N LEU A 810 -1.36 0.59 26.16
CA LEU A 810 -1.24 -0.71 26.85
C LEU A 810 0.11 -1.37 26.56
N MET A 811 0.58 -1.32 25.33
CA MET A 811 1.88 -1.87 24.95
C MET A 811 3.01 -1.14 25.67
N LYS A 812 2.98 0.17 25.71
CA LYS A 812 3.97 1.00 26.38
C LYS A 812 4.01 0.71 27.88
N MET A 813 2.84 0.62 28.51
CA MET A 813 2.72 0.24 29.93
C MET A 813 3.31 -1.13 30.20
N ALA A 814 3.00 -2.11 29.34
CA ALA A 814 3.51 -3.48 29.49
C ALA A 814 5.03 -3.54 29.39
N VAL A 815 5.63 -2.81 28.45
CA VAL A 815 7.09 -2.75 28.29
C VAL A 815 7.74 -2.13 29.53
N GLU A 816 7.23 -1.01 30.01
CA GLU A 816 7.74 -0.31 31.18
C GLU A 816 7.62 -1.15 32.46
N LEU A 817 6.45 -1.71 32.70
CA LEU A 817 6.19 -2.57 33.87
C LEU A 817 7.00 -3.85 33.80
N GLY A 818 7.08 -4.48 32.66
CA GLY A 818 7.86 -5.70 32.46
C GLY A 818 9.34 -5.51 32.74
N HIS A 819 9.95 -4.44 32.25
CA HIS A 819 11.34 -4.12 32.48
C HIS A 819 11.64 -3.70 33.92
N LYS A 820 10.65 -3.19 34.62
CA LYS A 820 10.77 -2.87 36.06
C LYS A 820 11.02 -4.11 36.90
N THR A 821 10.39 -5.24 36.53
CA THR A 821 10.56 -6.53 37.19
C THR A 821 11.76 -7.30 36.64
N ARG A 822 11.94 -7.29 35.32
CA ARG A 822 12.98 -8.06 34.63
C ARG A 822 13.69 -7.17 33.61
N LYS A 823 14.89 -6.69 33.93
CA LYS A 823 15.65 -5.74 33.10
C LYS A 823 16.03 -6.31 31.73
N ASP A 824 16.29 -7.61 31.66
CA ASP A 824 16.69 -8.34 30.45
C ASP A 824 15.49 -8.92 29.66
N LEU A 825 14.26 -8.54 30.03
CA LEU A 825 13.07 -8.96 29.32
C LEU A 825 13.11 -8.50 27.88
N HIS A 826 13.11 -9.44 26.94
CA HIS A 826 12.96 -9.05 25.55
C HIS A 826 11.49 -9.05 25.13
N CYS A 827 11.13 -8.05 24.34
CA CYS A 827 9.76 -7.81 23.89
C CYS A 827 9.71 -7.75 22.38
N GLY A 828 8.67 -8.36 21.79
CA GLY A 828 8.43 -8.31 20.36
C GLY A 828 6.97 -8.17 20.03
N ILE A 829 6.66 -8.07 18.76
CA ILE A 829 5.29 -8.02 18.24
C ILE A 829 5.15 -9.05 17.12
N CYS A 830 4.02 -9.74 17.07
CA CYS A 830 3.78 -10.78 16.07
C CYS A 830 2.43 -10.67 15.34
N GLY A 831 1.61 -9.68 15.66
CA GLY A 831 0.37 -9.42 14.93
C GLY A 831 0.65 -8.93 13.50
N GLU A 832 -0.38 -8.76 12.71
CA GLU A 832 -0.23 -8.23 11.33
C GLU A 832 0.48 -6.86 11.29
N HIS A 833 0.38 -6.11 12.38
CA HIS A 833 1.06 -4.83 12.55
C HIS A 833 2.59 -4.92 12.45
N GLY A 834 3.18 -6.09 12.70
CA GLY A 834 4.61 -6.32 12.62
C GLY A 834 5.23 -6.12 11.22
N GLY A 835 4.41 -6.10 10.19
CA GLY A 835 4.82 -5.81 8.81
C GLY A 835 4.41 -4.42 8.31
N ASP A 836 3.74 -3.62 9.13
CA ASP A 836 3.28 -2.27 8.77
C ASP A 836 4.32 -1.22 9.18
N PRO A 837 4.87 -0.43 8.22
CA PRO A 837 5.92 0.54 8.52
C PRO A 837 5.61 1.53 9.65
N SER A 838 4.39 2.07 9.70
CA SER A 838 4.00 3.02 10.77
C SER A 838 3.94 2.36 12.14
N SER A 839 3.48 1.12 12.19
CA SER A 839 3.42 0.33 13.42
C SER A 839 4.83 -0.06 13.88
N ILE A 840 5.72 -0.39 12.95
CA ILE A 840 7.13 -0.70 13.24
C ILE A 840 7.84 0.52 13.85
N GLU A 841 7.57 1.72 13.34
CA GLU A 841 8.11 2.95 13.91
C GLU A 841 7.69 3.12 15.37
N PHE A 842 6.43 2.89 15.68
CA PHE A 842 5.92 2.90 17.05
C PHE A 842 6.60 1.85 17.94
N CYS A 843 6.78 0.62 17.42
CA CYS A 843 7.49 -0.45 18.13
C CYS A 843 8.94 -0.05 18.46
N HIS A 844 9.60 0.63 17.54
CA HIS A 844 10.93 1.18 17.76
C HIS A 844 10.92 2.22 18.89
N GLU A 845 9.96 3.14 18.86
CA GLU A 845 9.84 4.22 19.86
C GLU A 845 9.63 3.71 21.27
N ILE A 846 8.80 2.67 21.45
CA ILE A 846 8.53 2.08 22.77
C ILE A 846 9.59 1.09 23.24
N GLY A 847 10.62 0.85 22.44
CA GLY A 847 11.78 0.04 22.84
C GLY A 847 11.63 -1.46 22.68
N LEU A 848 10.81 -1.93 21.72
CA LEU A 848 10.75 -3.35 21.42
C LEU A 848 12.09 -3.85 20.86
N ASN A 849 12.38 -5.13 21.06
CA ASN A 849 13.59 -5.77 20.59
C ASN A 849 13.47 -6.27 19.15
N TYR A 850 12.27 -6.72 18.77
CA TYR A 850 12.03 -7.21 17.40
C TYR A 850 10.58 -7.01 16.98
N VAL A 851 10.37 -7.06 15.67
CA VAL A 851 9.06 -7.21 15.04
C VAL A 851 9.03 -8.54 14.29
N SER A 852 7.86 -9.15 14.19
CA SER A 852 7.68 -10.41 13.47
C SER A 852 6.52 -10.27 12.48
N CYS A 853 6.73 -10.70 11.26
CA CYS A 853 5.77 -10.52 10.17
C CYS A 853 5.79 -11.73 9.22
N SER A 854 4.84 -11.77 8.30
CA SER A 854 4.81 -12.80 7.27
C SER A 854 6.10 -12.78 6.42
N PRO A 855 6.51 -13.90 5.82
CA PRO A 855 7.79 -13.99 5.10
C PRO A 855 8.01 -12.90 4.05
N PHE A 856 6.99 -12.58 3.25
CA PHE A 856 7.11 -11.57 2.20
C PHE A 856 7.20 -10.13 2.72
N ARG A 857 6.84 -9.89 3.97
CA ARG A 857 6.97 -8.56 4.59
C ARG A 857 8.33 -8.35 5.27
N VAL A 858 9.17 -9.37 5.35
CA VAL A 858 10.49 -9.27 6.00
C VAL A 858 11.35 -8.14 5.41
N PRO A 859 11.51 -8.02 4.08
CA PRO A 859 12.28 -6.90 3.53
C PRO A 859 11.67 -5.53 3.84
N ILE A 860 10.35 -5.42 3.80
CA ILE A 860 9.63 -4.19 4.16
C ILE A 860 9.93 -3.82 5.61
N ALA A 861 9.85 -4.79 6.51
CA ALA A 861 10.11 -4.59 7.95
C ALA A 861 11.58 -4.22 8.20
N ARG A 862 12.52 -4.81 7.50
CA ARG A 862 13.95 -4.48 7.61
C ARG A 862 14.21 -3.02 7.25
N LEU A 863 13.65 -2.57 6.14
CA LEU A 863 13.79 -1.17 5.71
C LEU A 863 13.05 -0.22 6.66
N ALA A 864 11.83 -0.55 7.06
CA ALA A 864 11.04 0.26 7.98
C ALA A 864 11.73 0.40 9.35
N ALA A 865 12.34 -0.67 9.85
CA ALA A 865 13.13 -0.66 11.08
C ALA A 865 14.35 0.26 10.97
N ALA A 866 15.07 0.22 9.84
CA ALA A 866 16.18 1.11 9.57
C ALA A 866 15.73 2.57 9.51
N GLN A 867 14.64 2.85 8.82
CA GLN A 867 14.07 4.20 8.73
C GLN A 867 13.66 4.73 10.11
N ALA A 868 13.05 3.90 10.94
CA ALA A 868 12.66 4.27 12.31
C ALA A 868 13.88 4.66 13.15
N ASN A 869 14.97 3.89 13.07
CA ASN A 869 16.19 4.18 13.82
C ASN A 869 16.91 5.43 13.30
N ILE A 870 16.86 5.70 12.01
CA ILE A 870 17.42 6.91 11.41
C ILE A 870 16.66 8.16 11.88
N ARG A 871 15.32 8.09 11.91
CA ARG A 871 14.48 9.21 12.38
C ARG A 871 14.64 9.47 13.88
N ASN A 872 14.72 8.42 14.66
CA ASN A 872 14.76 8.47 16.13
C ASN A 872 15.78 7.45 16.65
N PRO A 873 17.08 7.76 16.60
CA PRO A 873 18.16 6.83 17.02
C PRO A 873 18.03 6.39 18.49
N ARG A 874 18.31 5.12 18.75
CA ARG A 874 18.38 4.55 20.09
C ARG A 874 19.63 3.72 20.33
#